data_4ad80a10aeaa2d679f8db11a936f77f8
#
_entry.id   4ad80a10aeaa2d679f8db11a936f77f8
#
_cell.length_a   1.000
_cell.length_b   1.000
_cell.length_c   1.000
_cell.angle_alpha   90.00
_cell.angle_beta   90.00
_cell.angle_gamma   90.00
#
_symmetry.space_group_name_H-M   'P 1'
#
loop_
_entity.id
_entity.type
_entity.pdbx_description
1 polymer ?
#
loop_
_entity_poly.entity_id
_entity_poly.type
_entity_poly.pdbx_seq_one_letter_code
_entity_poly.pdbx_strand_id
1 'polypeptide(L)'
;MQGKRIIIIGGGLLQVPAIQIAKEMGLFTIVFDYNKDVYGMKIADLACVVSTRDVDGSVRVARELASKMDIHGVITVGTDASTTVAAVANALSLPGNKFEDAYAASNKIRMRERFKSNNVPQPNFFPVWTVDEAYEAFKNLNKPVVIKPADNMGARGVMKVSNIDEVLMAFNRAKSSSPSGEVIIEEFMDGDELSIDMLIYNNEIFVTGIADRIIEFPPYFIETGHILPSQLPKEQIDDAIDVMKKGIKALNLKIGAAKGDIKVTKNGAMVGEIAARLSGGFMSAYTYPLATGVNLIKNAIEIALGNPPSDLKPKWSKVAIEKAFLPGTGVIEGISGVEEAKNINGVKEIFIKVKEDDILVAPTNNLEKAGNIIVVGNTLDDSLNIVNKAMNLVHFKLTNEKNLNIEEIKKQAIEKLSVKIDKVELEEYLNRNINVFDNYSFSPSIIHQEKEYKTNISIFNNHLSQPIIIDTIHNLPQLIDGIMNIKEYYEINMDCASNTEVLCILNDFNNDEIFDIAINTIKNHKRGIMMINGNKSKEVLLQKVIEAEKNNACAVGIDLTYYYSSIDNNNEKMYIKTEKEINKIRKSIDIPLIIKGLSNKNDIIKNNITNVYFTNNNKYQLKNMKNISDIIIDTLLSSKNNNKINIIAESNCFGTDIFKYLVLGANLVSITDESFIATIGKGIKGLEYLIFSNKEKLDKMTNLFRLENFKYDNKK
;
A
#
# COMPACT_ATOMS: atom_id res chain seq x y z
N MET A 1 -15.66 -38.15 -1.08
CA MET A 1 -14.85 -37.27 -1.95
C MET A 1 -13.36 -37.68 -2.02
N GLN A 2 -13.09 -38.85 -1.39
CA GLN A 2 -11.74 -39.38 -1.23
C GLN A 2 -11.01 -39.54 -2.58
N GLY A 3 -9.77 -39.01 -2.64
CA GLY A 3 -8.95 -39.06 -3.84
C GLY A 3 -9.16 -37.97 -4.89
N LYS A 4 -10.18 -37.10 -4.77
CA LYS A 4 -10.32 -35.91 -5.62
C LYS A 4 -9.27 -34.87 -5.28
N ARG A 5 -8.90 -34.05 -6.28
CA ARG A 5 -7.87 -33.01 -6.17
C ARG A 5 -8.48 -31.64 -6.35
N ILE A 6 -8.13 -30.71 -5.47
CA ILE A 6 -8.64 -29.32 -5.51
C ILE A 6 -7.49 -28.32 -5.50
N ILE A 7 -7.58 -27.30 -6.36
CA ILE A 7 -6.68 -26.15 -6.34
C ILE A 7 -7.28 -25.11 -5.41
N ILE A 8 -6.48 -24.61 -4.48
CA ILE A 8 -6.81 -23.49 -3.58
C ILE A 8 -5.90 -22.31 -3.92
N ILE A 9 -6.50 -21.22 -4.41
CA ILE A 9 -5.75 -20.00 -4.76
C ILE A 9 -5.58 -19.16 -3.50
N GLY A 10 -4.31 -19.03 -3.05
CA GLY A 10 -3.88 -18.40 -1.82
C GLY A 10 -3.54 -19.39 -0.71
N GLY A 11 -2.45 -19.13 0.01
CA GLY A 11 -1.94 -19.94 1.14
C GLY A 11 -1.81 -19.15 2.45
N GLY A 12 -2.29 -17.89 2.50
CA GLY A 12 -2.21 -17.03 3.68
C GLY A 12 -3.17 -17.45 4.81
N LEU A 13 -3.15 -16.71 5.92
CA LEU A 13 -3.91 -17.01 7.15
C LEU A 13 -5.40 -17.31 6.90
N LEU A 14 -6.05 -16.56 6.02
CA LEU A 14 -7.49 -16.71 5.74
C LEU A 14 -7.82 -17.93 4.88
N GLN A 15 -6.84 -18.51 4.17
CA GLN A 15 -7.01 -19.72 3.36
C GLN A 15 -6.64 -21.00 4.09
N VAL A 16 -5.87 -20.92 5.17
CA VAL A 16 -5.50 -22.09 6.00
C VAL A 16 -6.70 -22.94 6.40
N PRO A 17 -7.82 -22.39 6.88
CA PRO A 17 -9.01 -23.20 7.18
C PRO A 17 -9.55 -23.97 5.98
N ALA A 18 -9.52 -23.38 4.78
CA ALA A 18 -10.00 -24.06 3.57
C ALA A 18 -9.09 -25.23 3.18
N ILE A 19 -7.77 -25.10 3.36
CA ILE A 19 -6.80 -26.19 3.13
C ILE A 19 -7.04 -27.33 4.11
N GLN A 20 -7.21 -27.01 5.40
CA GLN A 20 -7.44 -28.00 6.45
C GLN A 20 -8.76 -28.74 6.23
N ILE A 21 -9.86 -28.02 5.99
CA ILE A 21 -11.17 -28.60 5.73
C ILE A 21 -11.14 -29.49 4.47
N ALA A 22 -10.47 -29.07 3.39
CA ALA A 22 -10.30 -29.90 2.20
C ALA A 22 -9.58 -31.23 2.52
N LYS A 23 -8.53 -31.18 3.34
CA LYS A 23 -7.82 -32.39 3.80
C LYS A 23 -8.71 -33.28 4.67
N GLU A 24 -9.48 -32.72 5.60
CA GLU A 24 -10.46 -33.46 6.42
C GLU A 24 -11.54 -34.13 5.57
N MET A 25 -11.89 -33.51 4.40
CA MET A 25 -12.79 -34.11 3.41
C MET A 25 -12.12 -35.24 2.59
N GLY A 26 -10.84 -35.52 2.80
CA GLY A 26 -10.06 -36.52 2.05
C GLY A 26 -9.64 -36.05 0.66
N LEU A 27 -9.55 -34.75 0.42
CA LEU A 27 -9.10 -34.18 -0.86
C LEU A 27 -7.57 -34.01 -0.85
N PHE A 28 -6.95 -34.20 -2.01
CA PHE A 28 -5.58 -33.82 -2.26
C PHE A 28 -5.55 -32.32 -2.56
N THR A 29 -4.83 -31.53 -1.75
CA THR A 29 -4.79 -30.08 -1.81
C THR A 29 -3.60 -29.57 -2.60
N ILE A 30 -3.86 -28.71 -3.59
CA ILE A 30 -2.87 -28.02 -4.42
C ILE A 30 -3.01 -26.53 -4.12
N VAL A 31 -1.97 -25.89 -3.58
CA VAL A 31 -2.04 -24.49 -3.16
C VAL A 31 -1.15 -23.62 -4.06
N PHE A 32 -1.73 -22.52 -4.54
CA PHE A 32 -1.06 -21.49 -5.35
C PHE A 32 -0.85 -20.25 -4.50
N ASP A 33 0.40 -19.84 -4.28
CA ASP A 33 0.75 -18.56 -3.64
C ASP A 33 2.11 -18.08 -4.18
N TYR A 34 2.33 -16.75 -4.21
CA TYR A 34 3.61 -16.21 -4.60
C TYR A 34 4.69 -16.40 -3.52
N ASN A 35 4.27 -16.45 -2.26
CA ASN A 35 5.15 -16.62 -1.12
C ASN A 35 5.18 -18.09 -0.68
N LYS A 36 6.28 -18.77 -0.96
CA LYS A 36 6.51 -20.18 -0.61
C LYS A 36 6.50 -20.46 0.90
N ASP A 37 6.74 -19.43 1.73
CA ASP A 37 6.94 -19.57 3.17
C ASP A 37 5.66 -19.43 3.99
N VAL A 38 4.53 -19.03 3.37
CA VAL A 38 3.24 -18.96 4.07
C VAL A 38 2.78 -20.33 4.55
N TYR A 39 2.10 -20.37 5.68
CA TYR A 39 1.74 -21.62 6.35
C TYR A 39 0.88 -22.55 5.48
N GLY A 40 -0.04 -22.02 4.69
CA GLY A 40 -0.86 -22.81 3.76
C GLY A 40 -0.05 -23.60 2.72
N MET A 41 1.06 -23.02 2.23
CA MET A 41 1.97 -23.72 1.31
C MET A 41 2.68 -24.90 2.00
N LYS A 42 3.01 -24.76 3.28
CA LYS A 42 3.69 -25.81 4.07
C LYS A 42 2.80 -27.01 4.39
N ILE A 43 1.48 -26.78 4.55
CA ILE A 43 0.51 -27.85 4.87
C ILE A 43 -0.19 -28.45 3.64
N ALA A 44 0.00 -27.85 2.44
CA ALA A 44 -0.52 -28.38 1.19
C ALA A 44 0.10 -29.73 0.83
N ASP A 45 -0.64 -30.58 0.10
CA ASP A 45 -0.07 -31.82 -0.45
C ASP A 45 0.83 -31.50 -1.67
N LEU A 46 0.52 -30.42 -2.38
CA LEU A 46 1.38 -29.86 -3.46
C LEU A 46 1.32 -28.32 -3.41
N ALA A 47 2.49 -27.69 -3.30
CA ALA A 47 2.65 -26.25 -3.30
C ALA A 47 3.20 -25.77 -4.67
N CYS A 48 2.56 -24.77 -5.27
CA CYS A 48 2.97 -24.17 -6.54
C CYS A 48 3.21 -22.66 -6.35
N VAL A 49 4.43 -22.19 -6.63
CA VAL A 49 4.78 -20.77 -6.49
C VAL A 49 4.29 -20.01 -7.73
N VAL A 50 3.16 -19.35 -7.59
CA VAL A 50 2.56 -18.48 -8.61
C VAL A 50 1.70 -17.43 -7.92
N SER A 51 1.75 -16.17 -8.40
CA SER A 51 0.96 -15.09 -7.80
C SER A 51 -0.54 -15.35 -7.99
N THR A 52 -1.31 -15.15 -6.92
CA THR A 52 -2.78 -15.25 -6.97
C THR A 52 -3.43 -14.24 -7.93
N ARG A 53 -2.68 -13.20 -8.33
CA ARG A 53 -3.10 -12.17 -9.30
C ARG A 53 -2.58 -12.42 -10.73
N ASP A 54 -1.62 -13.32 -10.90
CA ASP A 54 -1.13 -13.75 -12.22
C ASP A 54 -2.09 -14.79 -12.80
N VAL A 55 -3.10 -14.31 -13.50
CA VAL A 55 -4.15 -15.13 -14.10
C VAL A 55 -3.56 -16.10 -15.12
N ASP A 56 -2.72 -15.60 -16.06
CA ASP A 56 -2.14 -16.40 -17.12
C ASP A 56 -1.14 -17.43 -16.58
N GLY A 57 -0.31 -17.04 -15.62
CA GLY A 57 0.61 -17.94 -14.92
C GLY A 57 -0.13 -19.04 -14.19
N SER A 58 -1.22 -18.71 -13.47
CA SER A 58 -2.05 -19.68 -12.76
C SER A 58 -2.73 -20.67 -13.71
N VAL A 59 -3.27 -20.20 -14.85
CA VAL A 59 -3.84 -21.06 -15.89
C VAL A 59 -2.80 -21.98 -16.51
N ARG A 60 -1.59 -21.49 -16.80
CA ARG A 60 -0.50 -22.29 -17.33
C ARG A 60 -0.10 -23.39 -16.36
N VAL A 61 0.13 -23.08 -15.08
CA VAL A 61 0.47 -24.06 -14.04
C VAL A 61 -0.66 -25.09 -13.87
N ALA A 62 -1.91 -24.65 -13.84
CA ALA A 62 -3.06 -25.54 -13.70
C ALA A 62 -3.19 -26.53 -14.88
N ARG A 63 -2.97 -26.07 -16.12
CA ARG A 63 -2.95 -26.95 -17.31
C ARG A 63 -1.80 -27.95 -17.29
N GLU A 64 -0.62 -27.53 -16.85
CA GLU A 64 0.52 -28.42 -16.69
C GLU A 64 0.22 -29.51 -15.64
N LEU A 65 -0.40 -29.15 -14.52
CA LEU A 65 -0.83 -30.14 -13.54
C LEU A 65 -1.91 -31.07 -14.10
N ALA A 66 -2.91 -30.53 -14.81
CA ALA A 66 -3.98 -31.32 -15.40
C ALA A 66 -3.51 -32.31 -16.47
N SER A 67 -2.35 -32.05 -17.11
CA SER A 67 -1.73 -33.03 -18.01
C SER A 67 -1.12 -34.25 -17.28
N LYS A 68 -0.90 -34.14 -15.97
CA LYS A 68 -0.25 -35.18 -15.16
C LYS A 68 -1.22 -35.83 -14.17
N MET A 69 -2.32 -35.16 -13.80
CA MET A 69 -3.28 -35.63 -12.82
C MET A 69 -4.65 -34.97 -13.02
N ASP A 70 -5.74 -35.68 -12.72
CA ASP A 70 -7.10 -35.12 -12.77
C ASP A 70 -7.27 -34.05 -11.68
N ILE A 71 -7.71 -32.86 -12.07
CA ILE A 71 -8.13 -31.78 -11.18
C ILE A 71 -9.65 -31.72 -11.17
N HIS A 72 -10.27 -31.55 -9.98
CA HIS A 72 -11.72 -31.70 -9.82
C HIS A 72 -12.42 -30.39 -9.40
N GLY A 73 -11.68 -29.42 -8.92
CA GLY A 73 -12.23 -28.13 -8.52
C GLY A 73 -11.16 -27.09 -8.24
N VAL A 74 -11.58 -25.83 -8.19
CA VAL A 74 -10.73 -24.68 -7.82
C VAL A 74 -11.53 -23.72 -6.97
N ILE A 75 -10.92 -23.17 -5.91
CA ILE A 75 -11.58 -22.29 -4.95
C ILE A 75 -10.61 -21.25 -4.37
N THR A 76 -11.15 -20.16 -3.87
CA THR A 76 -10.48 -19.23 -2.96
C THR A 76 -11.40 -18.80 -1.83
N VAL A 77 -10.83 -18.37 -0.71
CA VAL A 77 -11.55 -17.84 0.45
C VAL A 77 -10.82 -16.60 0.96
N GLY A 78 -11.56 -15.51 1.18
CA GLY A 78 -11.04 -14.31 1.87
C GLY A 78 -9.93 -13.53 1.16
N THR A 79 -9.64 -13.82 -0.11
CA THR A 79 -8.69 -13.04 -0.93
C THR A 79 -9.25 -12.69 -2.29
N ASP A 80 -8.70 -11.67 -2.93
CA ASP A 80 -9.17 -11.16 -4.22
C ASP A 80 -8.55 -11.94 -5.39
N ALA A 81 -8.96 -13.20 -5.50
CA ALA A 81 -8.51 -14.11 -6.54
C ALA A 81 -9.67 -14.74 -7.34
N SER A 82 -10.88 -14.17 -7.24
CA SER A 82 -12.07 -14.70 -7.90
C SER A 82 -11.91 -14.81 -9.42
N THR A 83 -11.24 -13.83 -10.02
CA THR A 83 -10.93 -13.81 -11.45
C THR A 83 -9.98 -14.95 -11.84
N THR A 84 -8.95 -15.19 -11.03
CA THR A 84 -7.99 -16.29 -11.23
C THR A 84 -8.68 -17.64 -11.07
N VAL A 85 -9.54 -17.79 -10.04
CA VAL A 85 -10.35 -19.01 -9.84
C VAL A 85 -11.22 -19.29 -11.07
N ALA A 86 -11.93 -18.28 -11.59
CA ALA A 86 -12.76 -18.42 -12.77
C ALA A 86 -11.95 -18.78 -14.02
N ALA A 87 -10.80 -18.13 -14.22
CA ALA A 87 -9.92 -18.42 -15.35
C ALA A 87 -9.41 -19.86 -15.33
N VAL A 88 -8.94 -20.34 -14.18
CA VAL A 88 -8.48 -21.74 -13.99
C VAL A 88 -9.63 -22.73 -14.18
N ALA A 89 -10.81 -22.45 -13.59
CA ALA A 89 -11.99 -23.31 -13.77
C ALA A 89 -12.40 -23.42 -15.24
N ASN A 90 -12.48 -22.29 -15.96
CA ASN A 90 -12.83 -22.27 -17.37
C ASN A 90 -11.77 -23.00 -18.23
N ALA A 91 -10.49 -22.80 -17.95
CA ALA A 91 -9.38 -23.42 -18.69
C ALA A 91 -9.32 -24.95 -18.56
N LEU A 92 -9.82 -25.49 -17.42
CA LEU A 92 -9.87 -26.92 -17.11
C LEU A 92 -11.28 -27.51 -17.23
N SER A 93 -12.26 -26.75 -17.72
CA SER A 93 -13.68 -27.17 -17.81
C SER A 93 -14.26 -27.65 -16.47
N LEU A 94 -13.85 -27.02 -15.36
CA LEU A 94 -14.32 -27.28 -14.01
C LEU A 94 -15.56 -26.43 -13.67
N PRO A 95 -16.33 -26.80 -12.65
CA PRO A 95 -17.41 -25.96 -12.12
C PRO A 95 -16.88 -24.60 -11.69
N GLY A 96 -17.48 -23.51 -12.18
CA GLY A 96 -17.05 -22.14 -11.90
C GLY A 96 -17.86 -21.11 -12.66
N ASN A 97 -17.79 -19.86 -12.25
CA ASN A 97 -18.36 -18.74 -12.97
C ASN A 97 -17.55 -18.46 -14.26
N LYS A 98 -18.16 -17.77 -15.20
CA LYS A 98 -17.41 -17.26 -16.37
C LYS A 98 -16.40 -16.21 -15.92
N PHE A 99 -15.28 -16.13 -16.66
CA PHE A 99 -14.22 -15.16 -16.38
C PHE A 99 -14.76 -13.71 -16.31
N GLU A 100 -15.58 -13.30 -17.30
CA GLU A 100 -16.13 -11.95 -17.39
C GLU A 100 -17.06 -11.62 -16.21
N ASP A 101 -17.75 -12.61 -15.65
CA ASP A 101 -18.68 -12.44 -14.52
C ASP A 101 -17.89 -12.29 -13.21
N ALA A 102 -16.85 -13.10 -13.02
CA ALA A 102 -15.94 -12.97 -11.90
C ALA A 102 -15.10 -11.67 -11.95
N TYR A 103 -14.68 -11.26 -13.16
CA TYR A 103 -14.00 -9.99 -13.38
C TYR A 103 -14.90 -8.80 -13.04
N ALA A 104 -16.17 -8.82 -13.46
CA ALA A 104 -17.12 -7.78 -13.08
C ALA A 104 -17.37 -7.72 -11.56
N ALA A 105 -17.28 -8.84 -10.85
CA ALA A 105 -17.35 -8.89 -9.39
C ALA A 105 -16.05 -8.45 -8.70
N SER A 106 -14.94 -8.30 -9.43
CA SER A 106 -13.63 -7.86 -8.91
C SER A 106 -13.27 -6.42 -9.31
N ASN A 107 -13.98 -5.81 -10.27
CA ASN A 107 -13.78 -4.44 -10.72
C ASN A 107 -15.03 -3.59 -10.44
N LYS A 108 -14.89 -2.59 -9.57
CA LYS A 108 -16.02 -1.78 -9.09
C LYS A 108 -16.71 -0.99 -10.20
N ILE A 109 -16.01 -0.55 -11.23
CA ILE A 109 -16.60 0.16 -12.37
C ILE A 109 -17.53 -0.79 -13.13
N ARG A 110 -17.02 -1.99 -13.49
CA ARG A 110 -17.81 -3.01 -14.19
C ARG A 110 -19.00 -3.50 -13.37
N MET A 111 -18.79 -3.63 -12.08
CA MET A 111 -19.84 -4.00 -11.12
C MET A 111 -20.97 -2.96 -11.14
N ARG A 112 -20.63 -1.68 -11.02
CA ARG A 112 -21.59 -0.57 -11.04
C ARG A 112 -22.36 -0.48 -12.35
N GLU A 113 -21.70 -0.68 -13.50
CA GLU A 113 -22.33 -0.71 -14.81
C GLU A 113 -23.37 -1.85 -14.92
N ARG A 114 -23.04 -3.06 -14.45
CA ARG A 114 -23.98 -4.18 -14.41
C ARG A 114 -25.15 -3.91 -13.45
N PHE A 115 -24.91 -3.33 -12.30
CA PHE A 115 -25.97 -2.98 -11.36
C PHE A 115 -26.90 -1.93 -11.93
N LYS A 116 -26.37 -0.89 -12.56
CA LYS A 116 -27.15 0.16 -13.22
C LYS A 116 -28.05 -0.43 -14.31
N SER A 117 -27.50 -1.29 -15.16
CA SER A 117 -28.25 -1.93 -16.27
C SER A 117 -29.35 -2.89 -15.79
N ASN A 118 -29.29 -3.36 -14.54
CA ASN A 118 -30.26 -4.28 -13.94
C ASN A 118 -31.07 -3.66 -12.81
N ASN A 119 -31.05 -2.33 -12.64
CA ASN A 119 -31.77 -1.58 -11.60
C ASN A 119 -31.52 -2.10 -10.17
N VAL A 120 -30.28 -2.52 -9.88
CA VAL A 120 -29.85 -2.88 -8.52
C VAL A 120 -29.63 -1.61 -7.73
N PRO A 121 -30.20 -1.47 -6.51
CA PRO A 121 -29.93 -0.32 -5.64
C PRO A 121 -28.44 -0.16 -5.32
N GLN A 122 -27.88 1.00 -5.67
CA GLN A 122 -26.45 1.32 -5.56
C GLN A 122 -26.26 2.84 -5.48
N PRO A 123 -25.09 3.35 -5.03
CA PRO A 123 -24.81 4.79 -5.06
C PRO A 123 -24.63 5.29 -6.49
N ASN A 124 -24.89 6.59 -6.71
CA ASN A 124 -24.45 7.25 -7.94
C ASN A 124 -22.92 7.21 -8.02
N PHE A 125 -22.37 7.05 -9.23
CA PHE A 125 -20.95 6.86 -9.41
C PHE A 125 -20.43 7.45 -10.72
N PHE A 126 -19.13 7.76 -10.74
CA PHE A 126 -18.39 8.18 -11.92
C PHE A 126 -17.03 7.44 -11.96
N PRO A 127 -16.73 6.71 -13.06
CA PRO A 127 -15.36 6.30 -13.35
C PRO A 127 -14.53 7.55 -13.68
N VAL A 128 -13.29 7.61 -13.20
CA VAL A 128 -12.40 8.75 -13.46
C VAL A 128 -10.96 8.27 -13.67
N TRP A 129 -10.25 8.91 -14.62
CA TRP A 129 -8.88 8.58 -14.99
C TRP A 129 -7.91 9.73 -14.74
N THR A 130 -8.46 10.96 -14.66
CA THR A 130 -7.72 12.20 -14.43
C THR A 130 -8.26 12.93 -13.20
N VAL A 131 -7.44 13.81 -12.65
CA VAL A 131 -7.83 14.62 -11.49
C VAL A 131 -8.93 15.62 -11.84
N ASP A 132 -8.94 16.13 -13.07
CA ASP A 132 -9.97 17.06 -13.54
C ASP A 132 -11.34 16.40 -13.61
N GLU A 133 -11.40 15.16 -14.14
CA GLU A 133 -12.62 14.34 -14.10
C GLU A 133 -13.08 14.07 -12.65
N ALA A 134 -12.14 13.87 -11.71
CA ALA A 134 -12.47 13.67 -10.32
C ALA A 134 -13.09 14.94 -9.68
N TYR A 135 -12.58 16.12 -10.00
CA TYR A 135 -13.17 17.39 -9.56
C TYR A 135 -14.59 17.60 -10.14
N GLU A 136 -14.79 17.28 -11.40
CA GLU A 136 -16.12 17.37 -12.03
C GLU A 136 -17.10 16.38 -11.43
N ALA A 137 -16.68 15.12 -11.21
CA ALA A 137 -17.50 14.09 -10.57
C ALA A 137 -17.92 14.51 -9.15
N PHE A 138 -17.00 15.07 -8.36
CA PHE A 138 -17.29 15.58 -7.02
C PHE A 138 -18.35 16.69 -7.07
N LYS A 139 -18.21 17.66 -7.98
CA LYS A 139 -19.18 18.76 -8.15
C LYS A 139 -20.56 18.23 -8.58
N ASN A 140 -20.58 17.27 -9.52
CA ASN A 140 -21.83 16.71 -10.06
C ASN A 140 -22.62 15.91 -9.00
N LEU A 141 -21.92 15.19 -8.11
CA LEU A 141 -22.57 14.48 -7.01
C LEU A 141 -23.10 15.43 -5.93
N ASN A 142 -22.46 16.59 -5.74
CA ASN A 142 -22.85 17.65 -4.79
C ASN A 142 -23.19 17.13 -3.38
N LYS A 143 -22.43 16.13 -2.90
CA LYS A 143 -22.56 15.41 -1.63
C LYS A 143 -21.19 14.90 -1.20
N PRO A 144 -21.00 14.50 0.05
CA PRO A 144 -19.82 13.72 0.41
C PRO A 144 -19.71 12.49 -0.47
N VAL A 145 -18.48 12.20 -0.94
CA VAL A 145 -18.19 11.08 -1.83
C VAL A 145 -17.20 10.11 -1.20
N VAL A 146 -17.09 8.92 -1.79
CA VAL A 146 -16.00 7.97 -1.54
C VAL A 146 -15.19 7.86 -2.82
N ILE A 147 -13.90 8.14 -2.73
CA ILE A 147 -12.94 7.94 -3.82
C ILE A 147 -12.16 6.67 -3.52
N LYS A 148 -12.13 5.74 -4.46
CA LYS A 148 -11.52 4.42 -4.23
C LYS A 148 -10.95 3.81 -5.52
N PRO A 149 -9.94 2.90 -5.42
CA PRO A 149 -9.48 2.12 -6.57
C PRO A 149 -10.60 1.20 -7.08
N ALA A 150 -10.66 1.01 -8.39
CA ALA A 150 -11.67 0.13 -9.00
C ALA A 150 -11.44 -1.34 -8.66
N ASP A 151 -10.20 -1.77 -8.44
CA ASP A 151 -9.76 -3.16 -8.40
C ASP A 151 -8.85 -3.52 -7.22
N ASN A 152 -9.08 -2.91 -6.05
CA ASN A 152 -8.39 -3.27 -4.81
C ASN A 152 -9.38 -3.56 -3.68
N MET A 153 -8.91 -4.22 -2.61
CA MET A 153 -9.67 -4.66 -1.44
C MET A 153 -9.05 -4.18 -0.12
N GLY A 154 -9.75 -4.42 1.02
CA GLY A 154 -9.23 -4.14 2.36
C GLY A 154 -9.08 -2.66 2.69
N ALA A 155 -9.94 -1.81 2.13
CA ALA A 155 -9.95 -0.35 2.28
C ALA A 155 -8.66 0.36 1.81
N ARG A 156 -7.77 -0.34 1.09
CA ARG A 156 -6.55 0.26 0.52
C ARG A 156 -6.91 1.31 -0.51
N GLY A 157 -6.41 2.52 -0.31
CA GLY A 157 -6.67 3.64 -1.22
C GLY A 157 -8.09 4.22 -1.15
N VAL A 158 -8.92 3.78 -0.22
CA VAL A 158 -10.30 4.26 -0.05
C VAL A 158 -10.31 5.46 0.90
N MET A 159 -11.03 6.51 0.54
CA MET A 159 -11.16 7.71 1.36
C MET A 159 -12.52 8.38 1.17
N LYS A 160 -13.15 8.78 2.29
CA LYS A 160 -14.30 9.69 2.28
C LYS A 160 -13.82 11.11 2.05
N VAL A 161 -14.46 11.81 1.13
CA VAL A 161 -14.14 13.19 0.74
C VAL A 161 -15.38 14.06 0.95
N SER A 162 -15.24 15.07 1.78
CA SER A 162 -16.34 16.01 2.08
C SER A 162 -16.10 17.39 1.48
N ASN A 163 -14.86 17.74 1.18
CA ASN A 163 -14.44 19.03 0.64
C ASN A 163 -13.70 18.86 -0.68
N ILE A 164 -13.84 19.83 -1.56
CA ILE A 164 -13.20 19.81 -2.89
C ILE A 164 -11.67 19.77 -2.81
N ASP A 165 -11.07 20.37 -1.78
CA ASP A 165 -9.63 20.43 -1.57
C ASP A 165 -9.03 19.04 -1.27
N GLU A 166 -9.84 18.08 -0.82
CA GLU A 166 -9.43 16.71 -0.52
C GLU A 166 -9.40 15.80 -1.77
N VAL A 167 -10.04 16.22 -2.87
CA VAL A 167 -10.24 15.40 -4.07
C VAL A 167 -8.91 14.97 -4.69
N LEU A 168 -7.96 15.90 -4.84
CA LEU A 168 -6.65 15.60 -5.43
C LEU A 168 -5.90 14.51 -4.64
N MET A 169 -5.86 14.65 -3.33
CA MET A 169 -5.22 13.70 -2.42
C MET A 169 -5.88 12.32 -2.53
N ALA A 170 -7.21 12.27 -2.38
CA ALA A 170 -7.96 11.03 -2.42
C ALA A 170 -7.87 10.33 -3.78
N PHE A 171 -7.90 11.09 -4.89
CA PHE A 171 -7.73 10.54 -6.24
C PHE A 171 -6.34 9.91 -6.41
N ASN A 172 -5.27 10.62 -6.04
CA ASN A 172 -3.90 10.10 -6.16
C ASN A 172 -3.68 8.87 -5.28
N ARG A 173 -4.22 8.88 -4.05
CA ARG A 173 -4.20 7.73 -3.14
C ARG A 173 -4.92 6.52 -3.74
N ALA A 174 -6.10 6.70 -4.31
CA ALA A 174 -6.85 5.64 -4.98
C ALA A 174 -6.09 5.12 -6.21
N LYS A 175 -5.59 6.02 -7.06
CA LYS A 175 -4.88 5.69 -8.29
C LYS A 175 -3.59 4.90 -8.02
N SER A 176 -2.79 5.32 -7.04
CA SER A 176 -1.55 4.62 -6.65
C SER A 176 -1.84 3.23 -6.05
N SER A 177 -3.01 3.06 -5.42
CA SER A 177 -3.43 1.79 -4.84
C SER A 177 -4.16 0.87 -5.84
N SER A 178 -4.51 1.35 -7.04
CA SER A 178 -5.19 0.55 -8.07
C SER A 178 -4.18 -0.20 -8.93
N PRO A 179 -4.26 -1.54 -9.03
CA PRO A 179 -3.47 -2.32 -9.99
C PRO A 179 -3.66 -1.89 -11.45
N SER A 180 -4.89 -1.59 -11.89
CA SER A 180 -5.19 -1.09 -13.24
C SER A 180 -4.94 0.42 -13.41
N GLY A 181 -4.83 1.18 -12.31
CA GLY A 181 -4.82 2.64 -12.32
C GLY A 181 -6.21 3.28 -12.47
N GLU A 182 -7.27 2.48 -12.54
CA GLU A 182 -8.66 2.95 -12.61
C GLU A 182 -9.17 3.40 -11.24
N VAL A 183 -9.88 4.53 -11.19
CA VAL A 183 -10.47 5.10 -9.98
C VAL A 183 -11.97 5.28 -10.17
N ILE A 184 -12.74 5.07 -9.10
CA ILE A 184 -14.16 5.32 -9.07
C ILE A 184 -14.50 6.29 -7.94
N ILE A 185 -15.40 7.25 -8.23
CA ILE A 185 -15.98 8.17 -7.26
C ILE A 185 -17.44 7.81 -7.09
N GLU A 186 -17.86 7.62 -5.87
CA GLU A 186 -19.22 7.23 -5.53
C GLU A 186 -19.81 8.17 -4.49
N GLU A 187 -21.14 8.38 -4.52
CA GLU A 187 -21.86 9.02 -3.45
C GLU A 187 -21.64 8.28 -2.13
N PHE A 188 -21.32 9.00 -1.06
CA PHE A 188 -21.20 8.39 0.27
C PHE A 188 -22.56 7.90 0.74
N MET A 189 -22.66 6.62 1.02
CA MET A 189 -23.86 6.00 1.61
C MET A 189 -23.75 6.06 3.14
N ASP A 190 -24.66 6.77 3.78
CA ASP A 190 -24.77 6.84 5.23
C ASP A 190 -25.76 5.79 5.74
N GLY A 191 -25.37 5.04 6.77
CA GLY A 191 -26.16 3.98 7.37
C GLY A 191 -25.32 2.81 7.88
N ASP A 192 -26.00 1.83 8.50
CA ASP A 192 -25.38 0.61 8.98
C ASP A 192 -24.84 -0.24 7.84
N GLU A 193 -23.85 -1.07 8.12
CA GLU A 193 -23.24 -1.92 7.09
C GLU A 193 -23.34 -3.40 7.47
N LEU A 194 -23.84 -4.19 6.53
CA LEU A 194 -23.92 -5.64 6.64
C LEU A 194 -22.87 -6.31 5.76
N SER A 195 -22.22 -7.34 6.30
CA SER A 195 -21.45 -8.32 5.51
C SER A 195 -22.31 -9.58 5.35
N ILE A 196 -22.61 -9.94 4.10
CA ILE A 196 -23.50 -11.06 3.79
C ILE A 196 -22.75 -12.08 2.95
N ASP A 197 -22.71 -13.35 3.42
CA ASP A 197 -22.27 -14.50 2.64
C ASP A 197 -23.48 -15.25 2.07
N MET A 198 -23.43 -15.59 0.79
CA MET A 198 -24.37 -16.50 0.14
C MET A 198 -23.65 -17.55 -0.67
N LEU A 199 -24.22 -18.76 -0.73
CA LEU A 199 -23.77 -19.82 -1.62
C LEU A 199 -24.67 -19.86 -2.85
N ILE A 200 -24.11 -20.28 -3.97
CA ILE A 200 -24.83 -20.34 -5.24
C ILE A 200 -24.53 -21.69 -5.89
N TYR A 201 -25.57 -22.42 -6.24
CA TYR A 201 -25.47 -23.67 -6.97
C TYR A 201 -26.57 -23.77 -8.01
N ASN A 202 -26.19 -23.91 -9.28
CA ASN A 202 -27.12 -23.99 -10.42
C ASN A 202 -28.18 -22.86 -10.45
N ASN A 203 -27.75 -21.61 -10.22
CA ASN A 203 -28.58 -20.39 -10.10
C ASN A 203 -29.48 -20.33 -8.85
N GLU A 204 -29.50 -21.34 -8.00
CA GLU A 204 -30.17 -21.26 -6.69
C GLU A 204 -29.25 -20.54 -5.70
N ILE A 205 -29.80 -19.59 -4.95
CA ILE A 205 -29.06 -18.74 -4.01
C ILE A 205 -29.48 -19.12 -2.59
N PHE A 206 -28.53 -19.62 -1.82
CA PHE A 206 -28.68 -20.00 -0.42
C PHE A 206 -28.15 -18.86 0.45
N VAL A 207 -29.02 -18.24 1.24
CA VAL A 207 -28.65 -17.22 2.24
C VAL A 207 -28.00 -17.92 3.41
N THR A 208 -26.81 -17.47 3.79
CA THR A 208 -26.05 -18.11 4.86
C THR A 208 -25.70 -17.12 5.98
N GLY A 209 -24.55 -16.47 5.96
CA GLY A 209 -24.10 -15.58 7.03
C GLY A 209 -24.51 -14.12 6.82
N ILE A 210 -25.08 -13.48 7.86
CA ILE A 210 -25.38 -12.06 7.86
C ILE A 210 -24.83 -11.48 9.15
N ALA A 211 -23.82 -10.61 9.02
CA ALA A 211 -23.14 -9.97 10.14
C ALA A 211 -23.27 -8.46 10.07
N ASP A 212 -23.39 -7.80 11.22
CA ASP A 212 -23.12 -6.37 11.33
C ASP A 212 -21.63 -6.16 11.14
N ARG A 213 -21.28 -5.19 10.32
CA ARG A 213 -19.90 -4.82 10.00
C ARG A 213 -19.58 -3.46 10.61
N ILE A 214 -18.65 -3.43 11.54
CA ILE A 214 -18.30 -2.23 12.31
C ILE A 214 -17.14 -1.54 11.57
N ILE A 215 -17.40 -0.31 11.11
CA ILE A 215 -16.45 0.52 10.37
C ILE A 215 -16.17 1.80 11.14
N GLU A 216 -14.89 2.06 11.39
CA GLU A 216 -14.44 3.22 12.18
C GLU A 216 -13.27 3.95 11.47
N PHE A 217 -12.67 4.95 12.11
CA PHE A 217 -11.52 5.74 11.67
C PHE A 217 -11.74 6.56 10.38
N PRO A 218 -12.78 7.43 10.32
CA PRO A 218 -12.90 8.35 9.19
C PRO A 218 -11.67 9.27 9.07
N PRO A 219 -11.24 9.65 7.85
CA PRO A 219 -11.92 9.45 6.57
C PRO A 219 -11.68 8.06 5.94
N TYR A 220 -10.95 7.18 6.61
CA TYR A 220 -10.69 5.81 6.19
C TYR A 220 -11.77 4.86 6.71
N PHE A 221 -11.97 3.75 6.02
CA PHE A 221 -13.02 2.78 6.35
C PHE A 221 -12.40 1.52 6.95
N ILE A 222 -11.95 1.63 8.20
CA ILE A 222 -11.30 0.52 8.91
C ILE A 222 -12.39 -0.38 9.50
N GLU A 223 -12.40 -1.62 9.06
CA GLU A 223 -13.25 -2.67 9.62
C GLU A 223 -12.69 -3.09 10.98
N THR A 224 -13.35 -2.71 12.05
CA THR A 224 -12.90 -2.98 13.42
C THR A 224 -13.55 -4.21 14.04
N GLY A 225 -14.57 -4.77 13.40
CA GLY A 225 -15.19 -6.02 13.84
C GLY A 225 -16.45 -6.42 13.09
N HIS A 226 -16.94 -7.62 13.45
CA HIS A 226 -18.22 -8.18 12.99
C HIS A 226 -18.98 -8.78 14.16
N ILE A 227 -20.33 -8.64 14.12
CA ILE A 227 -21.25 -9.32 15.02
C ILE A 227 -22.17 -10.23 14.19
N LEU A 228 -22.17 -11.50 14.44
CA LEU A 228 -22.98 -12.49 13.74
C LEU A 228 -23.81 -13.31 14.75
N PRO A 229 -25.14 -13.45 14.56
CA PRO A 229 -25.97 -12.87 13.49
C PRO A 229 -26.13 -11.35 13.64
N SER A 230 -26.52 -10.69 12.55
CA SER A 230 -26.84 -9.25 12.57
C SER A 230 -27.91 -8.93 13.61
N GLN A 231 -27.76 -7.78 14.27
CA GLN A 231 -28.66 -7.26 15.28
C GLN A 231 -29.69 -6.25 14.71
N LEU A 232 -29.62 -5.97 13.39
CA LEU A 232 -30.56 -5.07 12.75
C LEU A 232 -32.01 -5.63 12.74
N PRO A 233 -33.04 -4.78 12.63
CA PRO A 233 -34.40 -5.23 12.45
C PRO A 233 -34.59 -6.15 11.27
N LYS A 234 -35.43 -7.18 11.43
CA LYS A 234 -35.67 -8.22 10.41
C LYS A 234 -36.02 -7.64 9.03
N GLU A 235 -36.82 -6.57 8.98
CA GLU A 235 -37.23 -5.91 7.76
C GLU A 235 -36.03 -5.34 6.99
N GLN A 236 -35.08 -4.75 7.68
CA GLN A 236 -33.83 -4.21 7.09
C GLN A 236 -32.92 -5.34 6.60
N ILE A 237 -32.85 -6.44 7.34
CA ILE A 237 -32.11 -7.64 6.94
C ILE A 237 -32.74 -8.25 5.68
N ASP A 238 -34.07 -8.38 5.63
CA ASP A 238 -34.77 -8.94 4.47
C ASP A 238 -34.58 -8.08 3.22
N ASP A 239 -34.63 -6.74 3.35
CA ASP A 239 -34.33 -5.79 2.26
C ASP A 239 -32.87 -5.95 1.77
N ALA A 240 -31.90 -6.05 2.68
CA ALA A 240 -30.49 -6.26 2.35
C ALA A 240 -30.27 -7.61 1.61
N ILE A 241 -30.96 -8.68 2.04
CA ILE A 241 -30.93 -9.98 1.34
C ILE A 241 -31.47 -9.85 -0.09
N ASP A 242 -32.57 -9.15 -0.28
CA ASP A 242 -33.18 -8.99 -1.59
C ASP A 242 -32.30 -8.17 -2.54
N VAL A 243 -31.69 -7.09 -2.02
CA VAL A 243 -30.72 -6.28 -2.79
C VAL A 243 -29.48 -7.10 -3.15
N MET A 244 -28.95 -7.89 -2.23
CA MET A 244 -27.82 -8.78 -2.48
C MET A 244 -28.14 -9.82 -3.55
N LYS A 245 -29.33 -10.47 -3.51
CA LYS A 245 -29.79 -11.42 -4.53
C LYS A 245 -29.93 -10.76 -5.91
N LYS A 246 -30.44 -9.53 -5.99
CA LYS A 246 -30.50 -8.76 -7.24
C LYS A 246 -29.10 -8.51 -7.79
N GLY A 247 -28.14 -8.13 -6.93
CA GLY A 247 -26.75 -7.91 -7.30
C GLY A 247 -26.07 -9.18 -7.83
N ILE A 248 -26.23 -10.32 -7.14
CA ILE A 248 -25.71 -11.62 -7.60
C ILE A 248 -26.23 -11.96 -9.02
N LYS A 249 -27.53 -11.77 -9.25
CA LYS A 249 -28.15 -12.01 -10.58
C LYS A 249 -27.63 -11.05 -11.64
N ALA A 250 -27.47 -9.77 -11.29
CA ALA A 250 -26.92 -8.75 -12.21
C ALA A 250 -25.47 -9.05 -12.60
N LEU A 251 -24.67 -9.60 -11.68
CA LEU A 251 -23.31 -10.07 -11.94
C LEU A 251 -23.26 -11.41 -12.68
N ASN A 252 -24.42 -12.08 -12.87
CA ASN A 252 -24.53 -13.39 -13.51
C ASN A 252 -23.72 -14.49 -12.81
N LEU A 253 -23.58 -14.41 -11.46
CA LEU A 253 -22.92 -15.44 -10.67
C LEU A 253 -23.86 -16.64 -10.51
N LYS A 254 -23.45 -17.81 -11.00
CA LYS A 254 -24.30 -19.01 -11.09
C LYS A 254 -23.88 -20.15 -10.19
N ILE A 255 -22.63 -20.11 -9.71
CA ILE A 255 -22.03 -21.19 -8.93
C ILE A 255 -20.94 -20.63 -8.02
N GLY A 256 -20.75 -21.25 -6.85
CA GLY A 256 -19.73 -20.89 -5.88
C GLY A 256 -20.27 -20.11 -4.70
N ALA A 257 -19.65 -19.00 -4.35
CA ALA A 257 -20.05 -18.15 -3.24
C ALA A 257 -20.05 -16.68 -3.66
N ALA A 258 -20.82 -15.87 -2.94
CA ALA A 258 -20.81 -14.41 -3.08
C ALA A 258 -20.79 -13.78 -1.69
N LYS A 259 -19.86 -12.83 -1.47
CA LYS A 259 -19.80 -11.96 -0.30
C LYS A 259 -20.24 -10.57 -0.69
N GLY A 260 -21.21 -10.01 0.00
CA GLY A 260 -21.68 -8.64 -0.22
C GLY A 260 -21.45 -7.73 0.98
N ASP A 261 -21.02 -6.49 0.70
CA ASP A 261 -21.11 -5.37 1.63
C ASP A 261 -22.35 -4.57 1.26
N ILE A 262 -23.34 -4.57 2.13
CA ILE A 262 -24.63 -3.94 1.90
C ILE A 262 -24.82 -2.81 2.91
N LYS A 263 -25.06 -1.60 2.42
CA LYS A 263 -25.42 -0.44 3.26
C LYS A 263 -26.92 -0.39 3.48
N VAL A 264 -27.33 -0.33 4.73
CA VAL A 264 -28.72 -0.12 5.14
C VAL A 264 -28.90 1.37 5.39
N THR A 265 -29.37 2.09 4.38
CA THR A 265 -29.56 3.53 4.44
C THR A 265 -31.00 3.90 4.83
N LYS A 266 -31.25 5.17 5.14
CA LYS A 266 -32.62 5.66 5.38
C LYS A 266 -33.58 5.49 4.18
N ASN A 267 -33.03 5.23 2.98
CA ASN A 267 -33.80 5.05 1.75
C ASN A 267 -33.87 3.57 1.33
N GLY A 268 -33.49 2.64 2.19
CA GLY A 268 -33.42 1.21 1.94
C GLY A 268 -32.00 0.70 1.76
N ALA A 269 -31.85 -0.59 1.51
CA ALA A 269 -30.57 -1.25 1.33
C ALA A 269 -29.94 -0.92 -0.05
N MET A 270 -28.62 -0.77 -0.09
CA MET A 270 -27.85 -0.51 -1.31
C MET A 270 -26.57 -1.37 -1.33
N VAL A 271 -26.17 -1.83 -2.52
CA VAL A 271 -24.92 -2.60 -2.66
C VAL A 271 -23.70 -1.69 -2.56
N GLY A 272 -22.85 -1.94 -1.58
CA GLY A 272 -21.50 -1.41 -1.50
C GLY A 272 -20.53 -2.14 -2.43
N GLU A 273 -20.46 -3.46 -2.31
CA GLU A 273 -19.60 -4.33 -3.14
C GLU A 273 -20.12 -5.78 -3.10
N ILE A 274 -19.93 -6.55 -4.18
CA ILE A 274 -20.15 -8.01 -4.20
C ILE A 274 -18.93 -8.68 -4.78
N ALA A 275 -18.29 -9.57 -4.02
CA ALA A 275 -17.18 -10.40 -4.47
C ALA A 275 -17.64 -11.84 -4.73
N ALA A 276 -17.15 -12.47 -5.81
CA ALA A 276 -17.50 -13.85 -6.17
C ALA A 276 -16.69 -14.89 -5.37
N ARG A 277 -16.77 -14.81 -4.03
CA ARG A 277 -16.06 -15.67 -3.08
C ARG A 277 -16.68 -15.57 -1.70
N LEU A 278 -16.28 -16.46 -0.77
CA LEU A 278 -16.61 -16.32 0.65
C LEU A 278 -15.89 -15.14 1.31
N SER A 279 -16.48 -14.62 2.38
CA SER A 279 -15.92 -13.52 3.17
C SER A 279 -14.55 -13.83 3.74
N GLY A 280 -13.73 -12.77 3.86
CA GLY A 280 -12.60 -12.70 4.75
C GLY A 280 -13.01 -12.26 6.15
N GLY A 281 -12.12 -11.58 6.88
CA GLY A 281 -12.40 -11.04 8.21
C GLY A 281 -12.84 -12.10 9.22
N PHE A 282 -12.41 -13.35 9.00
CA PHE A 282 -12.75 -14.52 9.82
C PHE A 282 -14.24 -14.92 9.84
N MET A 283 -15.10 -14.30 9.01
CA MET A 283 -16.53 -14.55 9.04
C MET A 283 -16.86 -15.97 8.57
N SER A 284 -16.50 -16.35 7.35
CA SER A 284 -16.84 -17.66 6.79
C SER A 284 -16.12 -18.83 7.47
N ALA A 285 -14.89 -18.57 7.98
CA ALA A 285 -14.07 -19.62 8.60
C ALA A 285 -14.36 -19.83 10.09
N TYR A 286 -14.78 -18.79 10.81
CA TYR A 286 -14.89 -18.83 12.27
C TYR A 286 -16.25 -18.34 12.78
N THR A 287 -16.62 -17.05 12.61
CA THR A 287 -17.81 -16.51 13.29
C THR A 287 -19.09 -17.20 12.83
N TYR A 288 -19.23 -17.50 11.53
CA TYR A 288 -20.41 -18.19 11.03
C TYR A 288 -20.55 -19.64 11.57
N PRO A 289 -19.54 -20.53 11.46
CA PRO A 289 -19.64 -21.85 12.05
C PRO A 289 -19.77 -21.84 13.58
N LEU A 290 -19.16 -20.90 14.28
CA LEU A 290 -19.32 -20.75 15.73
C LEU A 290 -20.74 -20.33 16.13
N ALA A 291 -21.36 -19.46 15.37
CA ALA A 291 -22.73 -19.01 15.66
C ALA A 291 -23.80 -20.03 15.26
N THR A 292 -23.56 -20.84 14.22
CA THR A 292 -24.60 -21.70 13.61
C THR A 292 -24.33 -23.19 13.65
N GLY A 293 -23.06 -23.60 13.77
CA GLY A 293 -22.63 -25.00 13.59
C GLY A 293 -22.51 -25.45 12.14
N VAL A 294 -22.71 -24.57 11.18
CA VAL A 294 -22.61 -24.89 9.75
C VAL A 294 -21.20 -24.56 9.23
N ASN A 295 -20.54 -25.53 8.61
CA ASN A 295 -19.24 -25.32 7.99
C ASN A 295 -19.42 -24.76 6.55
N LEU A 296 -19.34 -23.44 6.41
CA LEU A 296 -19.60 -22.76 5.15
C LEU A 296 -18.52 -23.06 4.09
N ILE A 297 -17.27 -23.19 4.51
CA ILE A 297 -16.15 -23.51 3.61
C ILE A 297 -16.31 -24.92 3.05
N LYS A 298 -16.72 -25.91 3.86
CA LYS A 298 -17.02 -27.26 3.38
C LYS A 298 -18.06 -27.25 2.27
N ASN A 299 -19.18 -26.55 2.48
CA ASN A 299 -20.23 -26.41 1.48
C ASN A 299 -19.74 -25.71 0.20
N ALA A 300 -18.89 -24.69 0.31
CA ALA A 300 -18.29 -24.04 -0.85
C ALA A 300 -17.32 -24.96 -1.62
N ILE A 301 -16.57 -25.82 -0.93
CA ILE A 301 -15.73 -26.87 -1.54
C ILE A 301 -16.60 -27.88 -2.28
N GLU A 302 -17.71 -28.32 -1.70
CA GLU A 302 -18.68 -29.22 -2.37
C GLU A 302 -19.16 -28.63 -3.68
N ILE A 303 -19.53 -27.35 -3.68
CA ILE A 303 -19.97 -26.64 -4.88
C ILE A 303 -18.83 -26.53 -5.92
N ALA A 304 -17.60 -26.24 -5.49
CA ALA A 304 -16.45 -26.18 -6.39
C ALA A 304 -16.13 -27.55 -7.04
N LEU A 305 -16.53 -28.64 -6.39
CA LEU A 305 -16.43 -30.01 -6.93
C LEU A 305 -17.67 -30.44 -7.75
N GLY A 306 -18.62 -29.52 -8.02
CA GLY A 306 -19.82 -29.77 -8.80
C GLY A 306 -20.97 -30.43 -8.04
N ASN A 307 -20.92 -30.47 -6.72
CA ASN A 307 -21.98 -31.05 -5.87
C ASN A 307 -22.83 -29.95 -5.22
N PRO A 308 -24.13 -30.21 -4.94
CA PRO A 308 -24.93 -29.28 -4.14
C PRO A 308 -24.38 -29.18 -2.71
N PRO A 309 -24.60 -28.03 -2.04
CA PRO A 309 -24.23 -27.91 -0.63
C PRO A 309 -25.02 -28.91 0.23
N SER A 310 -24.34 -29.63 1.11
CA SER A 310 -24.92 -30.79 1.83
C SER A 310 -25.53 -30.43 3.17
N ASP A 311 -25.07 -29.37 3.85
CA ASP A 311 -25.46 -29.10 5.25
C ASP A 311 -25.47 -27.58 5.48
N LEU A 312 -26.60 -26.93 5.26
CA LEU A 312 -26.84 -25.50 5.48
C LEU A 312 -27.78 -25.22 6.66
N LYS A 313 -28.32 -26.24 7.30
CA LYS A 313 -29.25 -26.07 8.44
C LYS A 313 -28.48 -25.74 9.72
N PRO A 314 -28.75 -24.59 10.37
CA PRO A 314 -28.16 -24.27 11.67
C PRO A 314 -28.43 -25.36 12.71
N LYS A 315 -27.38 -25.72 13.46
CA LYS A 315 -27.42 -26.75 14.54
C LYS A 315 -27.69 -26.10 15.89
N TRP A 316 -27.37 -24.83 16.01
CA TRP A 316 -27.63 -23.97 17.17
C TRP A 316 -27.74 -22.51 16.76
N SER A 317 -28.13 -21.66 17.72
CA SER A 317 -28.14 -20.21 17.53
C SER A 317 -27.33 -19.58 18.67
N LYS A 318 -26.17 -19.03 18.34
CA LYS A 318 -25.27 -18.33 19.25
C LYS A 318 -24.84 -17.00 18.60
N VAL A 319 -24.24 -16.13 19.39
CA VAL A 319 -23.68 -14.88 18.88
C VAL A 319 -22.15 -14.98 18.87
N ALA A 320 -21.55 -14.79 17.69
CA ALA A 320 -20.10 -14.75 17.54
C ALA A 320 -19.67 -13.32 17.20
N ILE A 321 -18.60 -12.85 17.83
CA ILE A 321 -18.00 -11.54 17.59
C ILE A 321 -16.55 -11.72 17.17
N GLU A 322 -16.16 -11.03 16.10
CA GLU A 322 -14.76 -10.79 15.75
C GLU A 322 -14.47 -9.31 16.03
N LYS A 323 -13.32 -9.01 16.66
CA LYS A 323 -12.90 -7.65 16.95
C LYS A 323 -11.40 -7.47 16.73
N ALA A 324 -11.01 -6.32 16.15
CA ALA A 324 -9.62 -6.01 15.88
C ALA A 324 -8.90 -5.45 17.11
N PHE A 325 -7.61 -5.75 17.24
CA PHE A 325 -6.71 -5.05 18.15
C PHE A 325 -6.12 -3.83 17.43
N LEU A 326 -6.36 -2.63 17.99
CA LEU A 326 -5.90 -1.33 17.49
C LEU A 326 -5.27 -0.55 18.65
N PRO A 327 -4.07 -0.94 19.11
CA PRO A 327 -3.50 -0.44 20.37
C PRO A 327 -2.97 1.00 20.33
N GLY A 328 -3.00 1.67 19.16
CA GLY A 328 -2.46 3.02 18.99
C GLY A 328 -1.14 3.03 18.21
N THR A 329 -0.44 4.19 18.23
CA THR A 329 0.83 4.39 17.53
C THR A 329 2.00 4.23 18.49
N GLY A 330 3.11 3.66 18.01
CA GLY A 330 4.35 3.48 18.78
C GLY A 330 5.09 2.21 18.39
N VAL A 331 6.22 1.96 19.04
CA VAL A 331 6.98 0.71 18.89
C VAL A 331 6.53 -0.29 19.95
N ILE A 332 6.30 -1.52 19.57
CA ILE A 332 5.91 -2.58 20.49
C ILE A 332 7.13 -3.02 21.31
N GLU A 333 7.12 -2.76 22.61
CA GLU A 333 8.13 -3.27 23.57
C GLU A 333 7.78 -4.68 24.07
N GLY A 334 6.53 -5.06 24.01
CA GLY A 334 6.07 -6.36 24.43
C GLY A 334 4.57 -6.52 24.29
N ILE A 335 4.14 -7.77 24.22
CA ILE A 335 2.73 -8.16 24.17
C ILE A 335 2.49 -9.17 25.29
N SER A 336 1.52 -8.89 26.15
CA SER A 336 1.21 -9.75 27.30
C SER A 336 -0.30 -10.01 27.42
N GLY A 337 -0.66 -10.98 28.26
CA GLY A 337 -2.05 -11.33 28.57
C GLY A 337 -2.78 -12.16 27.51
N VAL A 338 -2.11 -12.53 26.40
CA VAL A 338 -2.71 -13.28 25.29
C VAL A 338 -3.16 -14.67 25.74
N GLU A 339 -2.32 -15.39 26.48
CA GLU A 339 -2.65 -16.75 26.95
C GLU A 339 -3.73 -16.71 28.04
N GLU A 340 -3.72 -15.72 28.91
CA GLU A 340 -4.77 -15.51 29.90
C GLU A 340 -6.11 -15.22 29.22
N ALA A 341 -6.11 -14.40 28.19
CA ALA A 341 -7.30 -14.08 27.40
C ALA A 341 -7.83 -15.32 26.64
N LYS A 342 -6.96 -16.17 26.08
CA LYS A 342 -7.36 -17.44 25.44
C LYS A 342 -8.05 -18.39 26.40
N ASN A 343 -7.71 -18.38 27.69
CA ASN A 343 -8.31 -19.23 28.71
C ASN A 343 -9.71 -18.79 29.14
N ILE A 344 -10.20 -17.64 28.72
CA ILE A 344 -11.57 -17.19 29.00
C ILE A 344 -12.56 -18.08 28.24
N ASN A 345 -13.52 -18.68 28.98
CA ASN A 345 -14.57 -19.48 28.34
C ASN A 345 -15.37 -18.56 27.34
N GLY A 346 -15.49 -19.03 26.10
CA GLY A 346 -16.12 -18.29 25.00
C GLY A 346 -15.13 -17.64 24.05
N VAL A 347 -13.88 -17.40 24.43
CA VAL A 347 -12.81 -17.03 23.50
C VAL A 347 -12.47 -18.27 22.65
N LYS A 348 -12.38 -18.09 21.34
CA LYS A 348 -12.11 -19.16 20.39
C LYS A 348 -10.76 -19.02 19.72
N GLU A 349 -10.41 -17.81 19.30
CA GLU A 349 -9.13 -17.54 18.65
C GLU A 349 -8.64 -16.13 19.02
N ILE A 350 -7.34 -15.99 19.14
CA ILE A 350 -6.64 -14.71 19.20
C ILE A 350 -5.48 -14.79 18.21
N PHE A 351 -5.54 -13.96 17.18
CA PHE A 351 -4.49 -13.80 16.17
C PHE A 351 -3.73 -12.52 16.44
N ILE A 352 -2.45 -12.62 16.77
CA ILE A 352 -1.53 -11.50 16.87
C ILE A 352 -0.69 -11.49 15.59
N LYS A 353 -0.71 -10.37 14.85
CA LYS A 353 -0.02 -10.20 13.56
C LYS A 353 1.30 -9.45 13.69
N VAL A 354 1.54 -8.89 14.85
CA VAL A 354 2.68 -8.03 15.16
C VAL A 354 3.52 -8.63 16.28
N LYS A 355 4.74 -8.21 16.41
CA LYS A 355 5.70 -8.68 17.41
C LYS A 355 6.48 -7.53 18.03
N GLU A 356 7.29 -7.82 19.02
CA GLU A 356 8.26 -6.85 19.59
C GLU A 356 9.08 -6.20 18.49
N ASP A 357 9.35 -4.93 18.64
CA ASP A 357 10.00 -4.01 17.71
C ASP A 357 9.17 -3.63 16.46
N ASP A 358 7.96 -4.13 16.27
CA ASP A 358 7.10 -3.63 15.18
C ASP A 358 6.59 -2.24 15.51
N ILE A 359 6.55 -1.37 14.47
CA ILE A 359 6.03 -0.01 14.57
C ILE A 359 4.55 -0.04 14.21
N LEU A 360 3.71 0.44 15.13
CA LEU A 360 2.29 0.63 14.88
C LEU A 360 2.00 2.08 14.49
N VAL A 361 1.18 2.25 13.48
CA VAL A 361 0.71 3.56 13.00
C VAL A 361 -0.80 3.65 13.10
N ALA A 362 -1.33 4.87 13.04
CA ALA A 362 -2.77 5.06 12.94
C ALA A 362 -3.28 4.36 11.65
N PRO A 363 -4.27 3.46 11.74
CA PRO A 363 -4.64 2.63 10.60
C PRO A 363 -5.30 3.47 9.50
N THR A 364 -4.85 3.27 8.27
CA THR A 364 -5.40 3.86 7.05
C THR A 364 -6.02 2.82 6.12
N ASN A 365 -5.84 1.53 6.45
CA ASN A 365 -6.42 0.39 5.75
C ASN A 365 -6.53 -0.83 6.68
N ASN A 366 -7.20 -1.89 6.24
CA ASN A 366 -7.48 -3.08 7.06
C ASN A 366 -6.26 -4.00 7.33
N LEU A 367 -5.11 -3.77 6.69
CA LEU A 367 -3.90 -4.57 6.93
C LEU A 367 -3.14 -4.11 8.18
N GLU A 368 -3.34 -2.88 8.61
CA GLU A 368 -2.62 -2.23 9.72
C GLU A 368 -3.17 -2.55 11.12
N LYS A 369 -4.03 -3.57 11.23
CA LYS A 369 -4.51 -4.10 12.52
C LYS A 369 -3.42 -4.92 13.20
N ALA A 370 -3.22 -4.73 14.50
CA ALA A 370 -2.25 -5.51 15.29
C ALA A 370 -2.67 -6.99 15.47
N GLY A 371 -3.94 -7.28 15.31
CA GLY A 371 -4.48 -8.62 15.43
C GLY A 371 -6.00 -8.64 15.52
N ASN A 372 -6.57 -9.80 15.80
CA ASN A 372 -8.02 -10.00 15.92
C ASN A 372 -8.31 -11.03 17.03
N ILE A 373 -9.44 -10.84 17.71
CA ILE A 373 -10.00 -11.82 18.67
C ILE A 373 -11.36 -12.30 18.16
N ILE A 374 -11.65 -13.58 18.36
CA ILE A 374 -12.93 -14.21 18.00
C ILE A 374 -13.51 -14.83 19.25
N VAL A 375 -14.75 -14.48 19.56
CA VAL A 375 -15.47 -15.00 20.72
C VAL A 375 -16.86 -15.52 20.32
N VAL A 376 -17.45 -16.36 21.16
CA VAL A 376 -18.83 -16.83 21.03
C VAL A 376 -19.50 -16.95 22.40
N GLY A 377 -20.70 -16.41 22.49
CA GLY A 377 -21.60 -16.52 23.65
C GLY A 377 -22.99 -17.01 23.25
N ASN A 378 -23.85 -17.19 24.20
CA ASN A 378 -25.27 -17.60 23.96
C ASN A 378 -26.13 -16.41 23.52
N THR A 379 -25.80 -15.21 23.98
CA THR A 379 -26.48 -13.95 23.67
C THR A 379 -25.47 -12.89 23.22
N LEU A 380 -25.98 -11.76 22.72
CA LEU A 380 -25.13 -10.61 22.39
C LEU A 380 -24.38 -10.10 23.63
N ASP A 381 -25.07 -9.93 24.75
CA ASP A 381 -24.47 -9.44 25.99
C ASP A 381 -23.39 -10.38 26.51
N ASP A 382 -23.62 -11.70 26.46
CA ASP A 382 -22.59 -12.68 26.81
C ASP A 382 -21.34 -12.48 25.97
N SER A 383 -21.50 -12.36 24.63
CA SER A 383 -20.38 -12.23 23.70
C SER A 383 -19.64 -10.91 23.86
N LEU A 384 -20.38 -9.79 24.09
CA LEU A 384 -19.79 -8.49 24.38
C LEU A 384 -19.00 -8.51 25.70
N ASN A 385 -19.53 -9.15 26.75
CA ASN A 385 -18.83 -9.30 28.02
C ASN A 385 -17.54 -10.12 27.85
N ILE A 386 -17.60 -11.23 27.10
CA ILE A 386 -16.43 -12.07 26.84
C ILE A 386 -15.36 -11.31 26.06
N VAL A 387 -15.73 -10.63 24.96
CA VAL A 387 -14.74 -9.92 24.12
C VAL A 387 -14.11 -8.76 24.89
N ASN A 388 -14.90 -7.99 25.63
CA ASN A 388 -14.38 -6.86 26.41
C ASN A 388 -13.44 -7.34 27.53
N LYS A 389 -13.81 -8.40 28.25
CA LYS A 389 -12.96 -9.00 29.29
C LYS A 389 -11.65 -9.51 28.71
N ALA A 390 -11.70 -10.21 27.56
CA ALA A 390 -10.52 -10.76 26.92
C ALA A 390 -9.61 -9.64 26.34
N MET A 391 -10.19 -8.65 25.68
CA MET A 391 -9.42 -7.51 25.14
C MET A 391 -8.71 -6.71 26.24
N ASN A 392 -9.34 -6.57 27.41
CA ASN A 392 -8.75 -5.88 28.55
C ASN A 392 -7.55 -6.62 29.18
N LEU A 393 -7.37 -7.90 28.89
CA LEU A 393 -6.19 -8.68 29.34
C LEU A 393 -5.02 -8.55 28.36
N VAL A 394 -5.31 -8.36 27.08
CA VAL A 394 -4.24 -8.27 26.07
C VAL A 394 -3.67 -6.85 26.06
N HIS A 395 -2.45 -6.73 26.51
CA HIS A 395 -1.75 -5.47 26.60
C HIS A 395 -0.62 -5.40 25.56
N PHE A 396 -0.66 -4.38 24.73
CA PHE A 396 0.44 -3.97 23.87
C PHE A 396 1.19 -2.85 24.60
N LYS A 397 2.37 -3.17 25.11
CA LYS A 397 3.23 -2.16 25.71
C LYS A 397 3.89 -1.40 24.58
N LEU A 398 3.41 -0.17 24.36
CA LEU A 398 3.96 0.73 23.35
C LEU A 398 4.89 1.72 24.01
N THR A 399 6.07 1.89 23.46
CA THR A 399 6.85 3.09 23.74
C THR A 399 6.36 4.21 22.84
N ASN A 400 6.14 5.36 23.42
CA ASN A 400 6.26 6.59 22.66
C ASN A 400 7.66 6.56 22.05
N GLU A 401 7.82 6.78 20.76
CA GLU A 401 9.00 6.74 19.87
C GLU A 401 10.38 7.06 20.49
N LYS A 402 10.47 7.27 21.81
CA LYS A 402 11.66 7.75 22.54
C LYS A 402 12.75 6.70 22.76
N ASN A 403 12.50 5.41 22.48
CA ASN A 403 13.50 4.35 22.76
C ASN A 403 14.12 3.75 21.50
N LEU A 404 13.53 3.89 20.29
CA LEU A 404 14.35 3.87 19.10
C LEU A 404 15.03 5.23 19.02
N ASN A 405 16.21 5.33 19.58
CA ASN A 405 17.01 6.53 19.53
C ASN A 405 17.78 6.48 18.21
N ILE A 406 17.74 7.57 17.44
CA ILE A 406 18.56 7.71 16.23
C ILE A 406 20.06 7.44 16.57
N GLU A 407 20.48 7.72 17.79
CA GLU A 407 21.83 7.43 18.27
C GLU A 407 22.10 5.92 18.39
N GLU A 408 21.12 5.11 18.78
CA GLU A 408 21.25 3.64 18.78
C GLU A 408 21.31 3.07 17.37
N ILE A 409 20.52 3.61 16.45
CA ILE A 409 20.57 3.24 15.03
C ILE A 409 21.92 3.59 14.44
N LYS A 410 22.43 4.81 14.71
CA LYS A 410 23.77 5.26 14.31
C LYS A 410 24.86 4.35 14.88
N LYS A 411 24.78 4.03 16.17
CA LYS A 411 25.75 3.15 16.83
C LYS A 411 25.83 1.78 16.16
N GLN A 412 24.69 1.15 15.86
CA GLN A 412 24.65 -0.14 15.17
C GLN A 412 25.16 -0.04 13.72
N ALA A 413 24.86 1.06 13.02
CA ALA A 413 25.42 1.30 11.70
C ALA A 413 26.95 1.45 11.77
N ILE A 414 27.47 2.22 12.73
CA ILE A 414 28.91 2.39 12.96
C ILE A 414 29.56 1.04 13.25
N GLU A 415 29.00 0.22 14.13
CA GLU A 415 29.53 -1.12 14.44
C GLU A 415 29.62 -2.02 13.18
N LYS A 416 28.60 -1.98 12.32
CA LYS A 416 28.60 -2.75 11.06
C LYS A 416 29.59 -2.20 10.03
N LEU A 417 29.71 -0.89 9.89
CA LEU A 417 30.57 -0.23 8.92
C LEU A 417 32.04 -0.20 9.37
N SER A 418 32.33 -0.23 10.68
CA SER A 418 33.70 -0.19 11.23
C SER A 418 34.58 -1.39 10.86
N VAL A 419 34.00 -2.43 10.28
CA VAL A 419 34.74 -3.54 9.67
C VAL A 419 35.54 -3.09 8.43
N LYS A 420 35.13 -1.99 7.78
CA LYS A 420 35.72 -1.52 6.51
C LYS A 420 36.23 -0.08 6.52
N ILE A 421 35.69 0.75 7.39
CA ILE A 421 35.99 2.18 7.47
C ILE A 421 36.53 2.46 8.88
N ASP A 422 37.58 3.27 8.99
CA ASP A 422 38.07 3.70 10.29
C ASP A 422 36.95 4.33 11.12
N LYS A 423 36.81 3.87 12.37
CA LYS A 423 35.69 4.25 13.22
C LYS A 423 35.70 5.76 13.53
N VAL A 424 36.85 6.37 13.68
CA VAL A 424 36.99 7.81 13.95
C VAL A 424 36.59 8.61 12.73
N GLU A 425 37.03 8.20 11.53
CA GLU A 425 36.67 8.83 10.26
C GLU A 425 35.16 8.75 10.01
N LEU A 426 34.56 7.60 10.33
CA LEU A 426 33.11 7.36 10.20
C LEU A 426 32.32 8.22 11.21
N GLU A 427 32.75 8.30 12.48
CA GLU A 427 32.13 9.14 13.50
C GLU A 427 32.25 10.64 13.16
N GLU A 428 33.38 11.08 12.62
CA GLU A 428 33.56 12.46 12.14
C GLU A 428 32.64 12.77 10.94
N TYR A 429 32.51 11.83 10.00
CA TYR A 429 31.62 11.98 8.85
C TYR A 429 30.15 12.11 9.28
N LEU A 430 29.69 11.25 10.19
CA LEU A 430 28.30 11.22 10.68
C LEU A 430 27.94 12.40 11.59
N ASN A 431 28.94 13.05 12.19
CA ASN A 431 28.77 14.20 13.08
C ASN A 431 29.06 15.54 12.38
N ARG A 432 29.34 15.53 11.08
CA ARG A 432 29.53 16.78 10.31
C ARG A 432 28.24 17.59 10.27
N ASN A 433 28.15 18.60 11.13
CA ASN A 433 27.13 19.64 11.06
C ASN A 433 27.50 20.62 9.94
N ILE A 434 27.02 20.38 8.73
CA ILE A 434 27.07 21.38 7.66
C ILE A 434 25.88 22.32 7.88
N ASN A 435 26.11 23.42 8.58
CA ASN A 435 25.07 24.42 8.80
C ASN A 435 24.88 25.28 7.54
N VAL A 436 23.99 24.84 6.65
CA VAL A 436 23.69 25.50 5.36
C VAL A 436 22.80 26.73 5.56
N PHE A 437 22.29 26.96 6.78
CA PHE A 437 21.25 27.95 7.09
C PHE A 437 21.71 29.10 8.01
N ASP A 438 23.01 29.29 8.22
CA ASP A 438 23.53 30.35 9.12
C ASP A 438 23.03 31.77 8.77
N ASN A 439 22.69 32.02 7.52
CA ASN A 439 22.20 33.31 7.05
C ASN A 439 20.68 33.45 7.07
N TYR A 440 19.94 32.45 7.57
CA TYR A 440 18.47 32.44 7.56
C TYR A 440 17.91 32.31 8.97
N SER A 441 17.00 33.22 9.31
CA SER A 441 16.22 33.15 10.55
C SER A 441 14.75 32.80 10.26
N PHE A 442 14.19 31.92 11.07
CA PHE A 442 12.79 31.51 10.99
C PHE A 442 12.10 31.90 12.30
N SER A 443 11.04 32.69 12.24
CA SER A 443 10.29 33.15 13.40
C SER A 443 8.93 32.48 13.48
N PRO A 444 8.59 31.73 14.54
CA PRO A 444 7.30 31.09 14.69
C PRO A 444 6.20 32.12 14.98
N SER A 445 4.98 31.79 14.56
CA SER A 445 3.78 32.56 14.91
C SER A 445 3.31 32.16 16.31
N ILE A 446 3.10 33.15 17.22
CA ILE A 446 2.77 32.90 18.63
C ILE A 446 1.25 32.76 18.86
N ILE A 447 0.43 33.35 17.98
CA ILE A 447 -1.05 33.32 18.10
C ILE A 447 -1.61 32.40 17.03
N HIS A 448 -2.31 31.33 17.41
CA HIS A 448 -2.83 30.29 16.53
C HIS A 448 -4.34 30.41 16.33
N GLN A 449 -4.81 30.11 15.11
CA GLN A 449 -6.20 29.76 14.83
C GLN A 449 -6.36 28.24 14.95
N GLU A 450 -7.56 27.74 15.24
CA GLU A 450 -7.86 26.29 15.32
C GLU A 450 -7.91 25.66 13.92
N LYS A 451 -6.75 25.50 13.27
CA LYS A 451 -6.62 24.83 11.97
C LYS A 451 -5.36 23.97 11.97
N GLU A 452 -5.51 22.67 11.68
CA GLU A 452 -4.39 21.77 11.46
C GLU A 452 -3.82 21.95 10.06
N TYR A 453 -2.51 22.05 9.94
CA TYR A 453 -1.78 22.13 8.69
C TYR A 453 -1.18 20.77 8.37
N LYS A 454 -1.30 20.33 7.10
CA LYS A 454 -0.87 18.99 6.66
C LYS A 454 0.39 19.07 5.83
N THR A 455 1.29 18.09 6.02
CA THR A 455 2.57 17.97 5.32
C THR A 455 2.52 17.08 4.08
N ASN A 456 1.39 16.44 3.80
CA ASN A 456 1.23 15.58 2.63
C ASN A 456 1.27 16.39 1.31
N ILE A 457 1.80 15.78 0.25
CA ILE A 457 1.98 16.40 -1.06
C ILE A 457 1.67 15.41 -2.19
N SER A 458 1.25 15.91 -3.34
CA SER A 458 1.10 15.11 -4.56
C SER A 458 2.09 15.57 -5.63
N ILE A 459 2.96 14.66 -6.07
CA ILE A 459 4.00 14.91 -7.07
C ILE A 459 4.32 13.62 -7.84
N PHE A 460 4.72 13.74 -9.10
CA PHE A 460 5.06 12.61 -9.98
C PHE A 460 3.99 11.51 -10.00
N ASN A 461 2.72 11.91 -10.06
CA ASN A 461 1.55 11.03 -9.99
C ASN A 461 1.46 10.16 -8.71
N ASN A 462 2.17 10.54 -7.66
CA ASN A 462 2.10 9.89 -6.35
C ASN A 462 1.57 10.85 -5.28
N HIS A 463 0.76 10.30 -4.38
CA HIS A 463 0.45 10.96 -3.11
C HIS A 463 1.46 10.51 -2.07
N LEU A 464 2.06 11.49 -1.39
CA LEU A 464 3.08 11.26 -0.35
C LEU A 464 2.54 11.69 1.01
N SER A 465 2.79 10.88 2.02
CA SER A 465 2.47 11.21 3.42
C SER A 465 3.27 12.41 3.94
N GLN A 466 4.42 12.68 3.30
CA GLN A 466 5.31 13.80 3.59
C GLN A 466 6.24 14.07 2.40
N PRO A 467 6.81 15.29 2.26
CA PRO A 467 7.60 15.70 1.10
C PRO A 467 9.06 15.21 1.18
N ILE A 468 9.26 13.92 1.43
CA ILE A 468 10.57 13.29 1.59
C ILE A 468 10.80 12.25 0.48
N ILE A 469 12.06 12.11 0.06
CA ILE A 469 12.55 11.04 -0.82
C ILE A 469 13.65 10.28 -0.11
N ILE A 470 13.58 8.96 -0.07
CA ILE A 470 14.68 8.08 0.29
C ILE A 470 15.64 8.07 -0.90
N ASP A 471 16.92 8.42 -0.72
CA ASP A 471 17.93 8.38 -1.79
C ASP A 471 19.11 7.49 -1.38
N THR A 472 19.90 7.09 -2.35
CA THR A 472 21.06 6.23 -2.17
C THR A 472 22.34 7.05 -2.08
N ILE A 473 23.21 6.68 -1.14
CA ILE A 473 24.50 7.35 -0.95
C ILE A 473 25.44 7.13 -2.13
N HIS A 474 26.26 8.11 -2.43
CA HIS A 474 27.34 7.96 -3.42
C HIS A 474 28.33 6.85 -2.99
N ASN A 475 28.82 6.03 -3.92
CA ASN A 475 29.67 4.86 -3.67
C ASN A 475 29.02 3.74 -2.82
N LEU A 476 27.70 3.66 -2.80
CA LEU A 476 26.96 2.62 -2.08
C LEU A 476 27.51 1.19 -2.31
N PRO A 477 27.79 0.73 -3.55
CA PRO A 477 28.25 -0.64 -3.77
C PRO A 477 29.53 -0.98 -3.01
N GLN A 478 30.46 -0.02 -2.89
CA GLN A 478 31.72 -0.22 -2.15
C GLN A 478 31.51 -0.22 -0.64
N LEU A 479 30.57 0.60 -0.15
CA LEU A 479 30.31 0.75 1.29
C LEU A 479 29.58 -0.45 1.89
N ILE A 480 28.68 -1.09 1.13
CA ILE A 480 27.88 -2.22 1.63
C ILE A 480 28.47 -3.59 1.31
N ASP A 481 29.54 -3.67 0.49
CA ASP A 481 30.17 -4.93 0.13
C ASP A 481 30.62 -5.73 1.36
N GLY A 482 30.16 -6.99 1.49
CA GLY A 482 30.38 -7.84 2.67
C GLY A 482 29.49 -7.53 3.89
N ILE A 483 28.63 -6.50 3.83
CA ILE A 483 27.64 -6.19 4.85
C ILE A 483 26.25 -6.60 4.38
N MET A 484 25.90 -6.22 3.13
CA MET A 484 24.61 -6.45 2.50
C MET A 484 24.78 -6.45 0.98
N ASN A 485 23.97 -7.20 0.24
CA ASN A 485 24.01 -7.09 -1.22
C ASN A 485 23.12 -5.93 -1.71
N ILE A 486 23.43 -5.39 -2.90
CA ILE A 486 22.77 -4.22 -3.46
C ILE A 486 21.26 -4.46 -3.69
N LYS A 487 20.87 -5.68 -4.04
CA LYS A 487 19.46 -6.04 -4.24
C LYS A 487 18.67 -5.95 -2.93
N GLU A 488 19.20 -6.53 -1.86
CA GLU A 488 18.60 -6.48 -0.52
C GLU A 488 18.47 -5.02 -0.03
N TYR A 489 19.50 -4.20 -0.25
CA TYR A 489 19.46 -2.78 0.09
C TYR A 489 18.34 -2.05 -0.66
N TYR A 490 18.20 -2.30 -1.95
CA TYR A 490 17.16 -1.68 -2.78
C TYR A 490 15.75 -2.15 -2.39
N GLU A 491 15.58 -3.44 -2.12
CA GLU A 491 14.31 -3.99 -1.65
C GLU A 491 13.87 -3.34 -0.32
N ILE A 492 14.77 -3.24 0.68
CA ILE A 492 14.49 -2.58 1.96
C ILE A 492 14.03 -1.13 1.75
N ASN A 493 14.74 -0.36 0.91
CA ASN A 493 14.40 1.05 0.69
C ASN A 493 13.07 1.21 -0.06
N MET A 494 12.78 0.37 -1.04
CA MET A 494 11.53 0.41 -1.81
C MET A 494 10.33 -0.07 -0.98
N ASP A 495 10.50 -1.12 -0.17
CA ASP A 495 9.46 -1.59 0.76
C ASP A 495 9.13 -0.50 1.79
N CYS A 496 10.14 0.14 2.37
CA CYS A 496 9.94 1.27 3.29
C CYS A 496 9.20 2.42 2.59
N ALA A 497 9.62 2.81 1.37
CA ALA A 497 8.96 3.86 0.62
C ALA A 497 7.48 3.54 0.34
N SER A 498 7.17 2.28 0.08
CA SER A 498 5.80 1.81 -0.12
C SER A 498 4.98 1.84 1.18
N ASN A 499 5.57 1.36 2.28
CA ASN A 499 4.90 1.30 3.59
C ASN A 499 4.65 2.69 4.20
N THR A 500 5.57 3.63 3.97
CA THR A 500 5.52 4.99 4.55
C THR A 500 4.97 6.05 3.59
N GLU A 501 4.56 5.65 2.40
CA GLU A 501 4.00 6.53 1.35
C GLU A 501 4.94 7.70 0.98
N VAL A 502 6.25 7.43 0.83
CA VAL A 502 7.24 8.36 0.28
C VAL A 502 7.80 7.85 -1.05
N LEU A 503 8.67 8.61 -1.72
CA LEU A 503 9.37 8.17 -2.93
C LEU A 503 10.75 7.60 -2.58
N CYS A 504 11.30 6.78 -3.48
CA CYS A 504 12.64 6.23 -3.37
C CYS A 504 13.41 6.40 -4.68
N ILE A 505 14.66 6.84 -4.60
CA ILE A 505 15.59 6.92 -5.72
C ILE A 505 16.53 5.73 -5.67
N LEU A 506 16.63 4.99 -6.78
CA LEU A 506 17.63 3.95 -7.01
C LEU A 506 18.59 4.39 -8.11
N ASN A 507 19.90 4.25 -7.87
CA ASN A 507 20.95 4.68 -8.78
C ASN A 507 21.55 3.50 -9.57
N ASP A 508 22.03 3.73 -10.81
CA ASP A 508 22.73 2.71 -11.60
C ASP A 508 24.23 2.64 -11.30
N PHE A 509 24.79 3.59 -10.57
CA PHE A 509 26.22 3.70 -10.26
C PHE A 509 27.17 3.42 -11.45
N ASN A 510 26.73 3.76 -12.66
CA ASN A 510 27.42 3.47 -13.92
C ASN A 510 27.67 1.96 -14.18
N ASN A 511 26.85 1.09 -13.63
CA ASN A 511 26.94 -0.37 -13.75
C ASN A 511 25.62 -0.92 -14.29
N ASP A 512 25.68 -1.72 -15.37
CA ASP A 512 24.49 -2.23 -16.05
C ASP A 512 23.81 -3.35 -15.23
N GLU A 513 24.56 -4.18 -14.48
CA GLU A 513 23.97 -5.18 -13.58
C GLU A 513 23.19 -4.51 -12.43
N ILE A 514 23.73 -3.40 -11.89
CA ILE A 514 23.03 -2.62 -10.84
C ILE A 514 21.79 -1.93 -11.43
N PHE A 515 21.87 -1.45 -12.68
CA PHE A 515 20.71 -0.90 -13.38
C PHE A 515 19.60 -1.96 -13.49
N ASP A 516 19.93 -3.19 -13.90
CA ASP A 516 18.97 -4.28 -14.03
C ASP A 516 18.33 -4.65 -12.68
N ILE A 517 19.12 -4.68 -11.60
CA ILE A 517 18.62 -4.91 -10.25
C ILE A 517 17.65 -3.79 -9.84
N ALA A 518 18.03 -2.52 -10.07
CA ALA A 518 17.20 -1.37 -9.74
C ALA A 518 15.86 -1.38 -10.49
N ILE A 519 15.89 -1.64 -11.79
CA ILE A 519 14.69 -1.73 -12.64
C ILE A 519 13.77 -2.87 -12.21
N ASN A 520 14.32 -4.05 -11.92
CA ASN A 520 13.54 -5.18 -11.44
C ASN A 520 12.90 -4.90 -10.06
N THR A 521 13.58 -4.15 -9.20
CA THR A 521 13.02 -3.72 -7.91
C THR A 521 11.91 -2.69 -8.12
N ILE A 522 12.12 -1.66 -8.95
CA ILE A 522 11.11 -0.63 -9.28
C ILE A 522 9.86 -1.25 -9.90
N LYS A 523 10.01 -2.24 -10.77
CA LYS A 523 8.89 -2.91 -11.46
C LYS A 523 7.81 -3.42 -10.50
N ASN A 524 8.20 -3.86 -9.32
CA ASN A 524 7.31 -4.38 -8.29
C ASN A 524 6.70 -3.28 -7.40
N HIS A 525 7.17 -2.02 -7.54
CA HIS A 525 6.80 -0.89 -6.71
C HIS A 525 6.53 0.36 -7.57
N LYS A 526 5.46 1.08 -7.32
CA LYS A 526 5.06 2.28 -8.10
C LYS A 526 5.68 3.61 -7.59
N ARG A 527 6.62 3.56 -6.63
CA ARG A 527 7.20 4.73 -5.94
C ARG A 527 8.68 4.93 -6.23
N GLY A 528 9.21 4.19 -7.20
CA GLY A 528 10.62 4.23 -7.55
C GLY A 528 10.93 5.29 -8.62
N ILE A 529 12.02 6.02 -8.38
CA ILE A 529 12.66 6.93 -9.35
C ILE A 529 13.98 6.26 -9.78
N MET A 530 14.16 6.05 -11.08
CA MET A 530 15.42 5.53 -11.60
C MET A 530 16.39 6.67 -11.89
N MET A 531 17.51 6.75 -11.16
CA MET A 531 18.58 7.72 -11.38
C MET A 531 19.70 7.09 -12.20
N ILE A 532 19.97 7.65 -13.36
CA ILE A 532 20.94 7.12 -14.33
C ILE A 532 22.16 8.05 -14.40
N ASN A 533 23.36 7.45 -14.36
CA ASN A 533 24.60 8.19 -14.54
C ASN A 533 24.63 8.90 -15.90
N GLY A 534 24.83 10.23 -15.86
CA GLY A 534 24.82 11.09 -17.05
C GLY A 534 26.02 10.91 -17.98
N ASN A 535 27.14 10.29 -17.53
CA ASN A 535 28.34 10.09 -18.36
C ASN A 535 28.21 8.86 -19.29
N LYS A 536 27.12 8.78 -20.03
CA LYS A 536 26.84 7.75 -21.05
C LYS A 536 26.54 8.39 -22.39
N SER A 537 26.70 7.64 -23.50
CA SER A 537 26.28 8.11 -24.81
C SER A 537 24.78 8.40 -24.82
N LYS A 538 24.35 9.26 -25.74
CA LYS A 538 22.95 9.65 -25.90
C LYS A 538 22.06 8.43 -26.18
N GLU A 539 22.53 7.51 -26.98
CA GLU A 539 21.81 6.29 -27.37
C GLU A 539 21.56 5.39 -26.16
N VAL A 540 22.59 5.19 -25.33
CA VAL A 540 22.50 4.40 -24.09
C VAL A 540 21.56 5.08 -23.09
N LEU A 541 21.67 6.40 -22.90
CA LEU A 541 20.74 7.12 -22.00
C LEU A 541 19.29 7.00 -22.47
N LEU A 542 19.06 7.17 -23.77
CA LEU A 542 17.72 7.08 -24.34
C LEU A 542 17.12 5.68 -24.13
N GLN A 543 17.92 4.64 -24.33
CA GLN A 543 17.49 3.25 -24.10
C GLN A 543 17.12 3.03 -22.63
N LYS A 544 18.01 3.39 -21.68
CA LYS A 544 17.78 3.22 -20.24
C LYS A 544 16.57 4.00 -19.71
N VAL A 545 16.38 5.23 -20.20
CA VAL A 545 15.26 6.08 -19.80
C VAL A 545 13.91 5.46 -20.24
N ILE A 546 13.83 4.97 -21.49
CA ILE A 546 12.64 4.27 -22.00
C ILE A 546 12.40 2.96 -21.24
N GLU A 547 13.47 2.23 -20.90
CA GLU A 547 13.36 0.99 -20.15
C GLU A 547 12.85 1.23 -18.72
N ALA A 548 13.28 2.30 -18.05
CA ALA A 548 12.80 2.68 -16.74
C ALA A 548 11.29 3.00 -16.76
N GLU A 549 10.81 3.75 -17.76
CA GLU A 549 9.40 4.03 -17.94
C GLU A 549 8.58 2.76 -18.15
N LYS A 550 9.03 1.87 -19.04
CA LYS A 550 8.35 0.57 -19.30
C LYS A 550 8.25 -0.32 -18.06
N ASN A 551 9.13 -0.14 -17.09
CA ASN A 551 9.15 -0.90 -15.83
C ASN A 551 8.56 -0.13 -14.64
N ASN A 552 7.62 0.80 -14.89
CA ASN A 552 6.81 1.49 -13.87
C ASN A 552 7.59 2.47 -12.98
N ALA A 553 8.74 3.01 -13.41
CA ALA A 553 9.34 4.15 -12.72
C ALA A 553 8.37 5.33 -12.71
N CYS A 554 8.18 5.99 -11.57
CA CYS A 554 7.29 7.15 -11.46
C CYS A 554 7.95 8.44 -12.01
N ALA A 555 9.27 8.46 -12.09
CA ALA A 555 10.10 9.48 -12.75
C ALA A 555 11.46 8.87 -13.11
N VAL A 556 12.20 9.53 -13.98
CA VAL A 556 13.59 9.19 -14.33
C VAL A 556 14.48 10.37 -14.08
N GLY A 557 15.66 10.14 -13.51
CA GLY A 557 16.68 11.16 -13.29
C GLY A 557 17.94 10.91 -14.13
N ILE A 558 18.59 12.01 -14.54
CA ILE A 558 19.95 12.00 -15.11
C ILE A 558 20.86 12.70 -14.11
N ASP A 559 21.84 11.97 -13.58
CA ASP A 559 22.82 12.51 -12.64
C ASP A 559 24.06 13.03 -13.39
N LEU A 560 24.24 14.36 -13.36
CA LEU A 560 25.36 15.05 -13.98
C LEU A 560 26.53 15.27 -13.01
N THR A 561 26.41 14.89 -11.74
CA THR A 561 27.49 15.09 -10.74
C THR A 561 28.74 14.26 -11.07
N TYR A 562 28.58 13.16 -11.78
CA TYR A 562 29.69 12.30 -12.21
C TYR A 562 30.67 12.95 -13.20
N TYR A 563 30.28 14.07 -13.86
CA TYR A 563 31.23 14.80 -14.70
C TYR A 563 32.42 15.34 -13.91
N TYR A 564 32.21 15.66 -12.66
CA TYR A 564 33.28 16.23 -11.81
C TYR A 564 34.26 15.16 -11.34
N SER A 565 33.84 13.91 -11.15
CA SER A 565 34.70 12.80 -10.77
C SER A 565 35.55 12.25 -11.93
N SER A 566 35.10 12.42 -13.15
CA SER A 566 35.82 12.02 -14.35
C SER A 566 37.00 12.92 -14.72
N ILE A 567 37.11 14.12 -14.11
CA ILE A 567 38.22 15.08 -14.35
C ILE A 567 39.55 14.52 -13.84
N ASP A 568 39.55 13.74 -12.76
CA ASP A 568 40.74 13.15 -12.17
C ASP A 568 41.18 11.85 -12.87
N ASN A 569 40.30 11.22 -13.67
CA ASN A 569 40.57 9.99 -14.41
C ASN A 569 40.88 10.29 -15.87
N ASN A 570 42.14 10.49 -16.21
CA ASN A 570 42.61 10.87 -17.58
C ASN A 570 42.26 9.87 -18.69
N ASN A 571 41.58 8.75 -18.42
CA ASN A 571 41.28 7.68 -19.37
C ASN A 571 39.77 7.47 -19.65
N GLU A 572 38.85 8.19 -19.01
CA GLU A 572 37.41 8.03 -19.28
C GLU A 572 36.91 9.05 -20.31
N LYS A 573 36.22 8.56 -21.34
CA LYS A 573 35.54 9.40 -22.34
C LYS A 573 34.40 10.16 -21.70
N MET A 574 34.46 11.49 -21.76
CA MET A 574 33.44 12.38 -21.21
C MET A 574 32.33 12.64 -22.24
N TYR A 575 31.08 12.37 -21.88
CA TYR A 575 29.90 12.60 -22.73
C TYR A 575 29.09 13.81 -22.22
N ILE A 576 29.56 15.03 -22.55
CA ILE A 576 28.89 16.29 -22.19
C ILE A 576 27.50 16.32 -22.81
N LYS A 577 26.48 16.70 -22.03
CA LYS A 577 25.11 16.81 -22.49
C LYS A 577 24.79 18.18 -23.01
N THR A 578 24.19 18.21 -24.19
CA THR A 578 23.66 19.44 -24.82
C THR A 578 22.17 19.59 -24.51
N GLU A 579 21.67 20.83 -24.57
CA GLU A 579 20.23 21.13 -24.48
C GLU A 579 19.41 20.27 -25.46
N LYS A 580 19.90 20.13 -26.68
CA LYS A 580 19.24 19.35 -27.74
C LYS A 580 19.09 17.84 -27.35
N GLU A 581 20.09 17.29 -26.66
CA GLU A 581 20.07 15.89 -26.23
C GLU A 581 19.09 15.70 -25.07
N ILE A 582 19.13 16.57 -24.05
CA ILE A 582 18.20 16.52 -22.92
C ILE A 582 16.75 16.70 -23.41
N ASN A 583 16.50 17.64 -24.33
CA ASN A 583 15.19 17.86 -24.93
C ASN A 583 14.71 16.65 -25.75
N LYS A 584 15.62 15.93 -26.42
CA LYS A 584 15.27 14.68 -27.13
C LYS A 584 14.90 13.58 -26.17
N ILE A 585 15.65 13.39 -25.09
CA ILE A 585 15.37 12.39 -24.05
C ILE A 585 14.01 12.70 -23.42
N ARG A 586 13.76 13.95 -23.03
CA ARG A 586 12.47 14.37 -22.43
C ARG A 586 11.27 14.08 -23.32
N LYS A 587 11.41 14.25 -24.65
CA LYS A 587 10.33 13.98 -25.62
C LYS A 587 10.09 12.50 -25.88
N SER A 588 10.96 11.61 -25.42
CA SER A 588 10.86 10.16 -25.65
C SER A 588 10.16 9.40 -24.53
N ILE A 589 9.74 10.08 -23.46
CA ILE A 589 9.05 9.51 -22.31
C ILE A 589 7.89 10.42 -21.90
N ASP A 590 6.88 9.83 -21.27
CA ASP A 590 5.70 10.51 -20.72
C ASP A 590 5.87 10.81 -19.22
N ILE A 591 6.75 10.08 -18.52
CA ILE A 591 7.06 10.31 -17.11
C ILE A 591 8.01 11.51 -16.89
N PRO A 592 8.00 12.14 -15.70
CA PRO A 592 8.86 13.28 -15.39
C PRO A 592 10.35 12.95 -15.51
N LEU A 593 11.11 13.86 -16.19
CA LEU A 593 12.57 13.83 -16.25
C LEU A 593 13.16 14.79 -15.22
N ILE A 594 14.02 14.28 -14.34
CA ILE A 594 14.75 15.02 -13.30
C ILE A 594 16.20 15.19 -13.72
N ILE A 595 16.76 16.40 -13.56
CA ILE A 595 18.19 16.66 -13.79
C ILE A 595 18.86 16.93 -12.45
N LYS A 596 19.79 16.07 -12.04
CA LYS A 596 20.60 16.20 -10.82
C LYS A 596 21.95 16.82 -11.12
N GLY A 597 22.43 17.71 -10.23
CA GLY A 597 23.78 18.26 -10.27
C GLY A 597 23.92 19.57 -11.06
N LEU A 598 22.83 20.29 -11.35
CA LEU A 598 22.88 21.66 -11.87
C LEU A 598 23.11 22.65 -10.73
N SER A 599 24.03 23.58 -10.90
CA SER A 599 24.39 24.62 -9.91
C SER A 599 24.11 26.04 -10.38
N ASN A 600 23.63 26.22 -11.63
CA ASN A 600 23.40 27.51 -12.22
C ASN A 600 21.95 27.67 -12.70
N LYS A 601 21.25 28.72 -12.19
CA LYS A 601 19.87 29.04 -12.59
C LYS A 601 19.70 29.26 -14.09
N ASN A 602 20.73 29.80 -14.76
CA ASN A 602 20.65 30.09 -16.21
C ASN A 602 20.54 28.78 -17.02
N ASP A 603 21.21 27.73 -16.59
CA ASP A 603 21.14 26.42 -17.25
C ASP A 603 19.74 25.77 -17.08
N ILE A 604 19.09 26.03 -15.96
CA ILE A 604 17.73 25.53 -15.67
C ILE A 604 16.71 26.27 -16.55
N ILE A 605 16.76 27.61 -16.53
CA ILE A 605 15.76 28.46 -17.21
C ILE A 605 15.91 28.39 -18.73
N LYS A 606 17.14 28.53 -19.26
CA LYS A 606 17.39 28.47 -20.68
C LYS A 606 17.02 27.14 -21.31
N ASN A 607 17.22 26.07 -20.59
CA ASN A 607 16.93 24.68 -21.06
C ASN A 607 15.52 24.23 -20.75
N ASN A 608 14.65 25.08 -20.20
CA ASN A 608 13.27 24.74 -19.81
C ASN A 608 13.18 23.47 -18.94
N ILE A 609 14.09 23.32 -17.97
CA ILE A 609 14.10 22.16 -17.06
C ILE A 609 13.03 22.36 -16.00
N THR A 610 12.11 21.42 -15.90
CA THR A 610 10.94 21.49 -15.00
C THR A 610 11.14 20.77 -13.68
N ASN A 611 12.07 19.82 -13.60
CA ASN A 611 12.37 19.08 -12.38
C ASN A 611 13.88 19.06 -12.15
N VAL A 612 14.33 19.66 -11.06
CA VAL A 612 15.76 19.84 -10.71
C VAL A 612 16.05 19.23 -9.37
N TYR A 613 17.18 18.55 -9.26
CA TYR A 613 17.68 18.02 -8.01
C TYR A 613 19.02 18.67 -7.66
N PHE A 614 19.02 19.46 -6.59
CA PHE A 614 20.19 20.13 -6.04
C PHE A 614 20.87 19.26 -4.98
N THR A 615 22.18 19.07 -5.11
CA THR A 615 23.01 18.23 -4.21
C THR A 615 24.23 19.00 -3.73
N ASN A 616 24.61 18.78 -2.47
CA ASN A 616 25.85 19.30 -1.86
C ASN A 616 27.09 18.43 -2.15
N ASN A 617 26.90 17.23 -2.72
CA ASN A 617 27.97 16.23 -2.90
C ASN A 617 28.95 16.53 -4.05
N ASN A 618 29.14 17.79 -4.42
CA ASN A 618 30.19 18.15 -5.39
C ASN A 618 31.53 18.29 -4.66
N LYS A 619 32.35 17.21 -4.62
CA LYS A 619 33.76 17.24 -4.16
C LYS A 619 34.61 18.34 -4.82
N TYR A 620 34.13 18.90 -5.92
CA TYR A 620 34.78 19.93 -6.75
C TYR A 620 34.08 21.28 -6.69
N GLN A 621 33.35 21.58 -5.61
CA GLN A 621 32.84 22.94 -5.40
C GLN A 621 34.05 23.90 -5.37
N LEU A 622 34.18 24.70 -6.39
CA LEU A 622 35.10 25.83 -6.37
C LEU A 622 34.76 26.71 -5.18
N LYS A 623 35.75 27.26 -4.49
CA LYS A 623 35.64 28.03 -3.22
C LYS A 623 34.58 29.16 -3.22
N ASN A 624 33.95 29.47 -4.35
CA ASN A 624 32.97 30.53 -4.54
C ASN A 624 31.61 30.04 -5.09
N MET A 625 31.27 28.73 -4.97
CA MET A 625 29.95 28.24 -5.34
C MET A 625 28.90 28.60 -4.27
N LYS A 626 27.71 29.00 -4.71
CA LYS A 626 26.56 29.30 -3.85
C LYS A 626 26.09 28.05 -3.13
N ASN A 627 25.62 28.21 -1.90
CA ASN A 627 24.94 27.14 -1.18
C ASN A 627 23.64 26.72 -1.88
N ILE A 628 23.16 25.48 -1.65
CA ILE A 628 21.88 25.01 -2.20
C ILE A 628 20.74 25.98 -1.88
N SER A 629 20.66 26.49 -0.67
CA SER A 629 19.66 27.48 -0.24
C SER A 629 19.65 28.72 -1.14
N ASP A 630 20.83 29.27 -1.46
CA ASP A 630 20.95 30.44 -2.34
C ASP A 630 20.52 30.11 -3.77
N ILE A 631 20.87 28.91 -4.26
CA ILE A 631 20.50 28.46 -5.62
C ILE A 631 18.99 28.25 -5.72
N ILE A 632 18.34 27.67 -4.69
CA ILE A 632 16.88 27.53 -4.64
C ILE A 632 16.19 28.88 -4.76
N ILE A 633 16.60 29.83 -3.91
CA ILE A 633 16.02 31.18 -3.89
C ILE A 633 16.24 31.88 -5.24
N ASP A 634 17.45 31.86 -5.78
CA ASP A 634 17.78 32.47 -7.08
C ASP A 634 16.96 31.85 -8.22
N THR A 635 16.74 30.52 -8.18
CA THR A 635 15.96 29.82 -9.20
C THR A 635 14.50 30.22 -9.12
N LEU A 636 13.91 30.26 -7.92
CA LEU A 636 12.51 30.64 -7.71
C LEU A 636 12.26 32.11 -8.05
N LEU A 637 13.14 33.03 -7.63
CA LEU A 637 13.03 34.47 -7.95
C LEU A 637 13.09 34.73 -9.44
N SER A 638 13.83 33.91 -10.18
CA SER A 638 14.00 34.07 -11.64
C SER A 638 12.90 33.38 -12.45
N SER A 639 12.16 32.42 -11.88
CA SER A 639 11.09 31.69 -12.57
C SER A 639 9.71 32.38 -12.53
N LYS A 640 9.62 33.60 -12.00
CA LYS A 640 8.37 34.38 -11.81
C LYS A 640 7.51 34.59 -13.08
N ASN A 641 8.01 34.21 -14.24
CA ASN A 641 7.37 34.58 -15.53
C ASN A 641 6.84 33.40 -16.36
N ASN A 642 6.64 32.16 -15.90
CA ASN A 642 5.78 31.20 -16.64
C ASN A 642 6.03 29.69 -16.47
N ASN A 643 7.08 29.21 -15.81
CA ASN A 643 7.27 27.75 -15.69
C ASN A 643 7.32 27.30 -14.23
N LYS A 644 6.40 26.41 -13.84
CA LYS A 644 6.44 25.72 -12.54
C LYS A 644 7.64 24.77 -12.52
N ILE A 645 8.65 25.08 -11.71
CA ILE A 645 9.84 24.24 -11.52
C ILE A 645 9.64 23.46 -10.23
N ASN A 646 9.74 22.14 -10.29
CA ASN A 646 9.80 21.28 -9.12
C ASN A 646 11.25 21.15 -8.65
N ILE A 647 11.50 21.47 -7.40
CA ILE A 647 12.83 21.46 -6.78
C ILE A 647 12.92 20.33 -5.78
N ILE A 648 13.91 19.47 -5.95
CA ILE A 648 14.36 18.48 -4.97
C ILE A 648 15.65 19.00 -4.36
N ALA A 649 15.70 19.07 -3.02
CA ALA A 649 16.89 19.47 -2.29
C ALA A 649 17.46 18.30 -1.48
N GLU A 650 18.76 18.06 -1.57
CA GLU A 650 19.43 17.06 -0.75
C GLU A 650 19.68 17.61 0.66
N SER A 651 19.22 16.88 1.68
CA SER A 651 19.52 17.14 3.10
C SER A 651 20.65 16.22 3.56
N ASN A 652 21.60 16.79 4.25
CA ASN A 652 22.71 16.07 4.90
C ASN A 652 22.56 16.08 6.44
N CYS A 653 21.37 16.45 6.96
CA CYS A 653 21.14 16.64 8.39
C CYS A 653 19.79 16.10 8.83
N PHE A 654 19.75 15.47 10.00
CA PHE A 654 18.53 14.94 10.61
C PHE A 654 17.56 16.06 11.05
N GLY A 655 16.33 16.01 10.55
CA GLY A 655 15.17 16.66 11.20
C GLY A 655 14.83 18.07 10.74
N THR A 656 15.33 19.12 11.42
CA THR A 656 14.86 20.50 11.21
C THR A 656 15.21 21.10 9.85
N ASP A 657 16.22 20.61 9.17
CA ASP A 657 16.68 21.14 7.89
C ASP A 657 15.77 20.78 6.74
N ILE A 658 15.06 19.62 6.82
CA ILE A 658 14.00 19.28 5.87
C ILE A 658 12.96 20.39 5.83
N PHE A 659 12.47 20.84 6.99
CA PHE A 659 11.51 21.95 7.07
C PHE A 659 12.05 23.24 6.46
N LYS A 660 13.31 23.60 6.70
CA LYS A 660 13.92 24.81 6.18
C LYS A 660 14.01 24.79 4.66
N TYR A 661 14.41 23.68 4.03
CA TYR A 661 14.41 23.54 2.57
C TYR A 661 13.01 23.69 1.95
N LEU A 662 11.99 23.12 2.60
CA LEU A 662 10.61 23.25 2.16
C LEU A 662 10.11 24.70 2.25
N VAL A 663 10.44 25.40 3.33
CA VAL A 663 10.11 26.84 3.47
C VAL A 663 10.81 27.68 2.43
N LEU A 664 12.05 27.37 2.07
CA LEU A 664 12.77 28.07 0.98
C LEU A 664 12.18 27.77 -0.39
N GLY A 665 11.30 26.78 -0.53
CA GLY A 665 10.55 26.50 -1.76
C GLY A 665 10.93 25.21 -2.47
N ALA A 666 11.69 24.33 -1.84
CA ALA A 666 11.81 22.95 -2.33
C ALA A 666 10.45 22.26 -2.29
N ASN A 667 10.15 21.44 -3.28
CA ASN A 667 8.93 20.62 -3.32
C ASN A 667 9.14 19.30 -2.60
N LEU A 668 10.36 18.78 -2.63
CA LEU A 668 10.77 17.54 -2.01
C LEU A 668 12.16 17.69 -1.40
N VAL A 669 12.41 16.97 -0.33
CA VAL A 669 13.73 16.89 0.30
C VAL A 669 14.20 15.43 0.30
N SER A 670 15.40 15.21 -0.25
CA SER A 670 16.03 13.89 -0.26
C SER A 670 16.83 13.68 1.02
N ILE A 671 16.66 12.54 1.64
CA ILE A 671 17.42 12.06 2.80
C ILE A 671 18.39 10.96 2.35
N THR A 672 19.65 11.26 2.19
CA THR A 672 20.66 10.37 1.60
C THR A 672 21.46 9.65 2.69
N ASP A 673 22.20 10.40 3.52
CA ASP A 673 23.07 9.83 4.56
C ASP A 673 22.25 9.19 5.69
N GLU A 674 21.17 9.83 6.09
CA GLU A 674 20.28 9.34 7.13
C GLU A 674 19.61 8.03 6.75
N SER A 675 19.13 7.93 5.50
CA SER A 675 18.49 6.70 5.00
C SER A 675 19.48 5.55 4.93
N PHE A 676 20.73 5.81 4.49
CA PHE A 676 21.80 4.83 4.47
C PHE A 676 22.11 4.31 5.89
N ILE A 677 22.31 5.21 6.86
CA ILE A 677 22.59 4.85 8.24
C ILE A 677 21.44 4.05 8.85
N ALA A 678 20.21 4.47 8.62
CA ALA A 678 19.03 3.79 9.12
C ALA A 678 18.89 2.38 8.54
N THR A 679 19.13 2.22 7.22
CA THR A 679 19.09 0.93 6.54
C THR A 679 20.18 -0.02 7.04
N ILE A 680 21.44 0.45 7.15
CA ILE A 680 22.53 -0.38 7.65
C ILE A 680 22.35 -0.71 9.13
N GLY A 681 21.90 0.25 9.96
CA GLY A 681 21.72 0.06 11.40
C GLY A 681 20.68 -0.99 11.74
N LYS A 682 19.45 -0.77 11.29
CA LYS A 682 18.25 -1.56 11.68
C LYS A 682 17.40 -2.05 10.50
N GLY A 683 17.90 -2.01 9.26
CA GLY A 683 17.13 -2.41 8.07
C GLY A 683 15.88 -1.58 7.87
N ILE A 684 14.81 -2.22 7.38
CA ILE A 684 13.53 -1.55 7.12
C ILE A 684 12.97 -0.82 8.35
N LYS A 685 13.10 -1.40 9.55
CA LYS A 685 12.61 -0.80 10.80
C LYS A 685 13.33 0.50 11.16
N GLY A 686 14.65 0.55 10.96
CA GLY A 686 15.42 1.78 11.19
C GLY A 686 15.01 2.88 10.21
N LEU A 687 14.75 2.52 8.97
CA LEU A 687 14.36 3.47 7.93
C LEU A 687 12.91 3.95 8.12
N GLU A 688 11.97 3.05 8.44
CA GLU A 688 10.58 3.43 8.80
C GLU A 688 10.55 4.36 10.02
N TYR A 689 11.32 4.06 11.07
CA TYR A 689 11.44 4.94 12.22
C TYR A 689 11.94 6.34 11.83
N LEU A 690 12.97 6.43 10.99
CA LEU A 690 13.49 7.70 10.50
C LEU A 690 12.40 8.51 9.77
N ILE A 691 11.65 7.86 8.89
CA ILE A 691 10.57 8.50 8.11
C ILE A 691 9.45 9.01 9.04
N PHE A 692 9.01 8.20 10.00
CA PHE A 692 7.98 8.61 10.97
C PHE A 692 8.44 9.74 11.89
N SER A 693 9.68 9.66 12.41
CA SER A 693 10.25 10.72 13.27
C SER A 693 10.34 12.06 12.52
N ASN A 694 10.70 12.03 11.24
CA ASN A 694 10.73 13.23 10.40
C ASN A 694 9.33 13.78 10.16
N LYS A 695 8.32 12.91 9.92
CA LYS A 695 6.94 13.32 9.76
C LYS A 695 6.42 14.05 11.01
N GLU A 696 6.60 13.48 12.18
CA GLU A 696 6.17 14.11 13.44
C GLU A 696 6.80 15.48 13.65
N LYS A 697 8.10 15.62 13.36
CA LYS A 697 8.81 16.90 13.44
C LYS A 697 8.27 17.91 12.43
N LEU A 698 8.04 17.48 11.18
CA LEU A 698 7.48 18.32 10.13
C LEU A 698 6.07 18.80 10.48
N ASP A 699 5.20 17.90 10.95
CA ASP A 699 3.83 18.24 11.34
C ASP A 699 3.83 19.26 12.50
N LYS A 700 4.68 19.06 13.53
CA LYS A 700 4.84 20.01 14.62
C LYS A 700 5.35 21.38 14.15
N MET A 701 6.35 21.41 13.29
CA MET A 701 6.91 22.66 12.77
C MET A 701 5.94 23.37 11.83
N THR A 702 5.25 22.65 10.96
CA THR A 702 4.25 23.21 10.04
C THR A 702 3.11 23.87 10.81
N ASN A 703 2.63 23.24 11.88
CA ASN A 703 1.62 23.82 12.76
C ASN A 703 2.17 25.04 13.53
N LEU A 704 3.41 25.00 14.01
CA LEU A 704 4.05 26.10 14.73
C LEU A 704 4.23 27.35 13.84
N PHE A 705 4.63 27.15 12.58
CA PHE A 705 4.89 28.24 11.63
C PHE A 705 3.68 28.61 10.73
N ARG A 706 2.55 27.89 10.80
CA ARG A 706 1.31 28.09 10.02
C ARG A 706 1.51 28.06 8.51
N LEU A 707 2.25 27.11 8.01
CA LEU A 707 2.51 26.99 6.57
C LEU A 707 1.42 26.13 5.91
N GLU A 708 0.51 26.73 5.15
CA GLU A 708 -0.57 26.02 4.43
C GLU A 708 -0.10 25.22 3.22
N ASN A 709 0.99 25.59 2.64
CA ASN A 709 1.75 24.88 1.62
C ASN A 709 3.14 25.45 1.73
N PHE A 710 4.16 24.64 1.75
CA PHE A 710 5.55 25.08 1.77
C PHE A 710 5.82 26.02 0.59
N LYS A 711 5.44 27.27 0.72
CA LYS A 711 5.66 28.33 -0.27
C LYS A 711 6.33 29.51 0.39
N TYR A 712 7.45 29.90 -0.16
CA TYR A 712 8.11 31.16 0.18
C TYR A 712 7.22 32.32 -0.29
N ASP A 713 6.63 33.07 0.63
CA ASP A 713 5.91 34.30 0.32
C ASP A 713 6.87 35.48 0.47
N ASN A 714 7.23 36.10 -0.66
CA ASN A 714 8.16 37.24 -0.74
C ASN A 714 7.64 38.54 -0.08
N LYS A 715 6.59 38.49 0.76
CA LYS A 715 5.99 39.68 1.36
C LYS A 715 6.37 39.90 2.84
N LYS A 716 7.37 39.21 3.35
CA LYS A 716 7.92 39.51 4.68
C LYS A 716 9.42 39.67 4.63
#